data_830b21ba0882fbbce3685c1f38e93a1a
#
_entry.id   830b21ba0882fbbce3685c1f38e93a1a
#
_cell.length_a   1.000
_cell.length_b   1.000
_cell.length_c   1.000
_cell.angle_alpha   90.00
_cell.angle_beta   90.00
_cell.angle_gamma   90.00
#
_symmetry.space_group_name_H-M   'P 1'
#
loop_
_entity.id
_entity.type
_entity.pdbx_description
1 polymer ?
#
loop_
_entity_poly.entity_id
_entity_poly.type
_entity_poly.pdbx_seq_one_letter_code
_entity_poly.pdbx_strand_id
1 'polypeptide(L)'
;MAKSLVIVESPAKARTIGRYLGKDYTVEPSLGHIKDLPRKHLGVNVEKGFEPAYFVISGKAKVVSKLRRAAQRAEAIYLAADPDREGEAICAHLKEILTDKTLFAEAGPTDGRPRKKRKPAKKKASAQASQKNGKVVALDMPPPVSMKTKFLRVTMNEITKRAVREAFEKPGQIDHNLVNAQQARRILDRLVGYEVSPLLWDKVKRGLSAGRVQTVALRVVVEREREVRAFIAEEYWTIHANLSAAEPPAFDAKLMEFQGKKLEIANQQEADKHTAALQAAVYRAESVQQKERRRYPVPPFITSTLQQEAARKLRFGVKRTMMLAQRLYEGVELGEEGSVGLITYMRTDSTRVGQEALGEVRDLIALRYGREYLPDQPRFFKSKKGAQDAHEAVRPTAPSRAPEQVRAFLSEDEFKLYQLVWQRFVASQMAEAVFDQTTVDIQAGERRLRAVGSVPKFDGFLAVYEEGKDEQQRAEEEEEAEAARLPVVREGETLTLNALKPEQHFTQPPPRFTEATLVKELEQKGIGRPSTYASILSTILEREYVRKDKGKLSPTPLGEIVSDLLIKSFADIFDVQYTARMEEELDEVEEGKLDWRAALEEFYEKFALDLERANEEMESVKAGLPTQETCDRCGKPMLLRMGRHGLFLACSGYPDCTNTREPEFEVHGIDSDDTTPESEVQLCDNCGREMVIKRGRFGTFYACSGYPDCKTTKPLTARGRGAEPVPLNENCPECGGQLVEKHGRYGMFIACSNFPECRYTRQKTLGIKCPECQQGELVERRTRRGRRLFYGCSRYPECRFTVGYKPLAEPCPQCQAPLTFEKHLQDGTVRFCRKDGCGFQVTVAAPEKLVEAAPS
;
A
#
# COMPACT_ATOMS: atom_id res chain seq x y z
N MET A 1 -19.05 -13.82 -39.10
CA MET A 1 -18.29 -12.72 -38.50
C MET A 1 -19.08 -12.24 -37.27
N ALA A 2 -18.42 -11.95 -36.16
CA ALA A 2 -19.12 -11.47 -34.96
C ALA A 2 -19.85 -10.16 -35.25
N LYS A 3 -21.14 -10.09 -34.89
CA LYS A 3 -22.00 -8.92 -35.15
C LYS A 3 -21.82 -7.79 -34.14
N SER A 4 -21.21 -8.09 -32.98
CA SER A 4 -21.09 -7.15 -31.89
C SER A 4 -19.66 -7.08 -31.35
N LEU A 5 -19.22 -5.86 -30.97
CA LEU A 5 -17.93 -5.61 -30.29
C LEU A 5 -18.21 -5.34 -28.82
N VAL A 6 -17.50 -6.02 -27.95
CA VAL A 6 -17.48 -5.75 -26.51
C VAL A 6 -16.13 -5.16 -26.14
N ILE A 7 -16.11 -4.03 -25.46
CA ILE A 7 -14.88 -3.40 -24.98
C ILE A 7 -14.86 -3.45 -23.47
N VAL A 8 -13.81 -4.06 -22.92
CA VAL A 8 -13.57 -4.21 -21.48
C VAL A 8 -12.27 -3.53 -21.07
N GLU A 9 -11.98 -3.41 -19.79
CA GLU A 9 -10.78 -2.70 -19.30
C GLU A 9 -9.50 -3.54 -19.39
N SER A 10 -9.61 -4.85 -19.13
CA SER A 10 -8.44 -5.71 -18.98
C SER A 10 -8.46 -6.95 -19.88
N PRO A 11 -7.28 -7.51 -20.20
CA PRO A 11 -7.18 -8.76 -20.96
C PRO A 11 -7.76 -9.96 -20.19
N ALA A 12 -7.78 -9.95 -18.86
CA ALA A 12 -8.37 -11.00 -18.06
C ALA A 12 -9.89 -11.02 -18.24
N LYS A 13 -10.56 -9.86 -18.06
CA LYS A 13 -11.98 -9.73 -18.36
C LYS A 13 -12.32 -10.11 -19.80
N ALA A 14 -11.48 -9.72 -20.76
CA ALA A 14 -11.73 -10.06 -22.16
C ALA A 14 -11.76 -11.58 -22.39
N ARG A 15 -10.89 -12.34 -21.74
CA ARG A 15 -10.91 -13.82 -21.83
C ARG A 15 -12.13 -14.42 -21.16
N THR A 16 -12.43 -13.99 -19.92
CA THR A 16 -13.56 -14.53 -19.14
C THR A 16 -14.90 -14.25 -19.82
N ILE A 17 -15.17 -12.99 -20.16
CA ILE A 17 -16.42 -12.56 -20.77
C ILE A 17 -16.56 -13.12 -22.20
N GLY A 18 -15.47 -13.13 -22.98
CA GLY A 18 -15.46 -13.66 -24.33
C GLY A 18 -15.86 -15.14 -24.42
N ARG A 19 -15.45 -15.94 -23.41
CA ARG A 19 -15.85 -17.34 -23.29
C ARG A 19 -17.37 -17.48 -23.02
N TYR A 20 -17.95 -16.61 -22.20
CA TYR A 20 -19.36 -16.69 -21.84
C TYR A 20 -20.30 -16.23 -22.95
N LEU A 21 -19.89 -15.24 -23.75
CA LEU A 21 -20.70 -14.66 -24.82
C LEU A 21 -20.64 -15.45 -26.14
N GLY A 22 -19.57 -16.24 -26.35
CA GLY A 22 -19.45 -17.07 -27.55
C GLY A 22 -19.05 -16.32 -28.82
N LYS A 23 -19.34 -16.92 -30.00
CA LYS A 23 -18.81 -16.50 -31.31
C LYS A 23 -19.47 -15.25 -31.92
N ASP A 24 -20.60 -14.83 -31.40
CA ASP A 24 -21.35 -13.68 -31.91
C ASP A 24 -20.76 -12.34 -31.44
N TYR A 25 -19.86 -12.40 -30.49
CA TYR A 25 -19.20 -11.26 -29.89
C TYR A 25 -17.68 -11.30 -30.08
N THR A 26 -17.11 -10.15 -30.44
CA THR A 26 -15.66 -9.93 -30.36
C THR A 26 -15.35 -9.13 -29.12
N VAL A 27 -14.56 -9.67 -28.19
CA VAL A 27 -14.22 -8.99 -26.94
C VAL A 27 -12.79 -8.48 -27.00
N GLU A 28 -12.61 -7.16 -26.81
CA GLU A 28 -11.31 -6.48 -26.89
C GLU A 28 -11.03 -5.63 -25.65
N PRO A 29 -9.81 -5.66 -25.10
CA PRO A 29 -9.44 -4.84 -23.94
C PRO A 29 -8.96 -3.43 -24.35
N SER A 30 -9.39 -2.41 -23.59
CA SER A 30 -8.86 -1.04 -23.67
C SER A 30 -7.53 -0.86 -22.94
N LEU A 31 -7.20 -1.80 -22.04
CA LEU A 31 -6.05 -1.73 -21.12
C LEU A 31 -6.15 -0.52 -20.15
N GLY A 32 -7.33 -0.22 -19.63
CA GLY A 32 -7.64 0.92 -18.77
C GLY A 32 -7.91 2.20 -19.57
N HIS A 33 -7.69 3.37 -18.96
CA HIS A 33 -7.91 4.66 -19.61
C HIS A 33 -7.15 4.82 -20.92
N ILE A 34 -7.79 5.41 -21.90
CA ILE A 34 -7.23 5.69 -23.23
C ILE A 34 -6.93 7.17 -23.43
N LYS A 35 -7.75 8.06 -22.85
CA LYS A 35 -7.54 9.51 -22.82
C LYS A 35 -7.21 9.96 -21.40
N ASP A 36 -6.41 11.00 -21.26
CA ASP A 36 -6.13 11.68 -19.98
C ASP A 36 -5.72 13.12 -20.26
N LEU A 37 -5.71 13.94 -19.21
CA LEU A 37 -5.16 15.30 -19.24
C LEU A 37 -3.65 15.28 -19.56
N PRO A 38 -3.12 16.31 -20.18
CA PRO A 38 -1.70 16.38 -20.59
C PRO A 38 -0.77 16.32 -19.37
N ARG A 39 0.41 15.70 -19.55
CA ARG A 39 1.39 15.55 -18.45
C ARG A 39 2.24 16.79 -18.18
N LYS A 40 2.35 17.72 -19.13
CA LYS A 40 3.31 18.84 -19.07
C LYS A 40 2.68 20.20 -18.78
N HIS A 41 1.40 20.32 -18.84
CA HIS A 41 0.63 21.55 -18.59
C HIS A 41 -0.70 21.21 -17.92
N LEU A 42 -1.38 22.20 -17.38
CA LEU A 42 -2.62 22.06 -16.62
C LEU A 42 -3.69 21.25 -17.41
N GLY A 43 -3.92 21.63 -18.66
CA GLY A 43 -4.86 20.92 -19.52
C GLY A 43 -6.33 21.15 -19.17
N VAL A 44 -6.62 22.15 -18.35
CA VAL A 44 -7.95 22.60 -17.97
C VAL A 44 -8.06 24.09 -18.27
N ASN A 45 -9.12 24.51 -18.95
CA ASN A 45 -9.40 25.92 -19.22
C ASN A 45 -10.40 26.45 -18.18
N VAL A 46 -9.89 27.12 -17.17
CA VAL A 46 -10.69 27.67 -16.07
C VAL A 46 -11.66 28.75 -16.58
N GLU A 47 -11.21 29.66 -17.46
CA GLU A 47 -12.02 30.76 -18.01
C GLU A 47 -13.22 30.27 -18.86
N LYS A 48 -13.13 29.03 -19.39
CA LYS A 48 -14.21 28.38 -20.15
C LYS A 48 -14.99 27.36 -19.34
N GLY A 49 -15.20 27.60 -18.05
CA GLY A 49 -15.97 26.69 -17.19
C GLY A 49 -15.29 25.34 -17.00
N PHE A 50 -13.97 25.33 -16.75
CA PHE A 50 -13.15 24.17 -16.47
C PHE A 50 -13.09 23.12 -17.58
N GLU A 51 -13.21 23.55 -18.83
CA GLU A 51 -13.19 22.63 -20.00
C GLU A 51 -11.85 21.87 -20.05
N PRO A 52 -11.88 20.49 -19.96
CA PRO A 52 -10.68 19.68 -20.00
C PRO A 52 -10.20 19.40 -21.41
N ALA A 53 -8.90 19.52 -21.64
CA ALA A 53 -8.26 19.13 -22.89
C ALA A 53 -7.71 17.70 -22.79
N TYR A 54 -8.50 16.70 -23.16
CA TYR A 54 -8.10 15.31 -23.14
C TYR A 54 -7.32 14.88 -24.40
N PHE A 55 -6.25 14.13 -24.20
CA PHE A 55 -5.41 13.59 -25.25
C PHE A 55 -5.30 12.05 -25.13
N VAL A 56 -5.09 11.38 -26.26
CA VAL A 56 -4.75 9.96 -26.25
C VAL A 56 -3.45 9.75 -25.49
N ILE A 57 -3.49 8.88 -24.49
CA ILE A 57 -2.33 8.58 -23.63
C ILE A 57 -1.18 8.04 -24.47
N SER A 58 0.05 8.53 -24.21
CA SER A 58 1.26 8.05 -24.87
C SER A 58 1.38 6.52 -24.79
N GLY A 59 1.59 5.85 -25.93
CA GLY A 59 1.64 4.38 -26.05
C GLY A 59 0.30 3.69 -26.30
N LYS A 60 -0.84 4.38 -26.19
CA LYS A 60 -2.18 3.80 -26.44
C LYS A 60 -2.63 3.86 -27.91
N ALA A 61 -1.92 4.57 -28.77
CA ALA A 61 -2.28 4.73 -30.19
C ALA A 61 -2.54 3.38 -30.93
N LYS A 62 -1.75 2.36 -30.63
CA LYS A 62 -1.93 1.00 -31.19
C LYS A 62 -3.23 0.34 -30.72
N VAL A 63 -3.58 0.52 -29.44
CA VAL A 63 -4.83 0.00 -28.87
C VAL A 63 -6.03 0.70 -29.51
N VAL A 64 -6.00 2.03 -29.60
CA VAL A 64 -7.03 2.83 -30.25
C VAL A 64 -7.23 2.39 -31.71
N SER A 65 -6.13 2.23 -32.46
CA SER A 65 -6.19 1.75 -33.86
C SER A 65 -6.82 0.36 -33.98
N LYS A 66 -6.50 -0.56 -33.06
CA LYS A 66 -7.11 -1.90 -33.02
C LYS A 66 -8.61 -1.83 -32.73
N LEU A 67 -8.99 -1.05 -31.70
CA LEU A 67 -10.40 -0.88 -31.33
C LEU A 67 -11.22 -0.24 -32.44
N ARG A 68 -10.71 0.79 -33.15
CA ARG A 68 -11.39 1.40 -34.30
C ARG A 68 -11.62 0.40 -35.43
N ARG A 69 -10.61 -0.41 -35.76
CA ARG A 69 -10.78 -1.45 -36.81
C ARG A 69 -11.80 -2.52 -36.42
N ALA A 70 -11.85 -2.92 -35.16
CA ALA A 70 -12.86 -3.84 -34.67
C ALA A 70 -14.25 -3.21 -34.69
N ALA A 71 -14.36 -1.97 -34.26
CA ALA A 71 -15.61 -1.22 -34.20
C ALA A 71 -16.25 -0.98 -35.58
N GLN A 72 -15.45 -0.79 -36.65
CA GLN A 72 -15.96 -0.64 -38.03
C GLN A 72 -16.69 -1.87 -38.54
N ARG A 73 -16.42 -3.04 -37.96
CA ARG A 73 -17.03 -4.32 -38.36
C ARG A 73 -18.23 -4.70 -37.52
N ALA A 74 -18.54 -3.90 -36.50
CA ALA A 74 -19.59 -4.18 -35.52
C ALA A 74 -20.86 -3.38 -35.80
N GLU A 75 -22.02 -3.99 -35.65
CA GLU A 75 -23.34 -3.36 -35.72
C GLU A 75 -23.66 -2.66 -34.39
N ALA A 76 -23.20 -3.24 -33.26
CA ALA A 76 -23.37 -2.69 -31.93
C ALA A 76 -22.04 -2.79 -31.13
N ILE A 77 -21.79 -1.82 -30.28
CA ILE A 77 -20.63 -1.73 -29.42
C ILE A 77 -21.11 -1.72 -27.98
N TYR A 78 -20.72 -2.75 -27.23
CA TYR A 78 -21.00 -2.88 -25.80
C TYR A 78 -19.79 -2.41 -25.00
N LEU A 79 -20.01 -1.44 -24.12
CA LEU A 79 -19.00 -0.87 -23.24
C LEU A 79 -19.16 -1.51 -21.86
N ALA A 80 -18.29 -2.48 -21.54
CA ALA A 80 -18.40 -3.35 -20.37
C ALA A 80 -17.24 -3.11 -19.38
N ALA A 81 -17.05 -1.84 -19.01
CA ALA A 81 -16.12 -1.44 -17.94
C ALA A 81 -16.74 -1.66 -16.54
N ASP A 82 -15.93 -1.51 -15.48
CA ASP A 82 -16.35 -1.65 -14.09
C ASP A 82 -17.57 -0.77 -13.75
N PRO A 83 -18.39 -1.15 -12.77
CA PRO A 83 -19.61 -0.41 -12.39
C PRO A 83 -19.32 0.80 -11.49
N ASP A 84 -18.16 1.46 -11.64
CA ASP A 84 -17.79 2.67 -10.88
C ASP A 84 -17.61 3.89 -11.79
N ARG A 85 -17.44 5.07 -11.18
CA ARG A 85 -17.23 6.34 -11.92
C ARG A 85 -16.01 6.31 -12.85
N GLU A 86 -14.97 5.54 -12.51
CA GLU A 86 -13.79 5.38 -13.37
C GLU A 86 -14.11 4.55 -14.62
N GLY A 87 -14.87 3.46 -14.47
CA GLY A 87 -15.34 2.64 -15.60
C GLY A 87 -16.29 3.41 -16.52
N GLU A 88 -17.14 4.28 -15.95
CA GLU A 88 -18.06 5.12 -16.71
C GLU A 88 -17.29 6.17 -17.54
N ALA A 89 -16.29 6.80 -16.96
CA ALA A 89 -15.39 7.71 -17.68
C ALA A 89 -14.60 7.01 -18.79
N ILE A 90 -14.14 5.77 -18.55
CA ILE A 90 -13.51 4.95 -19.59
C ILE A 90 -14.48 4.70 -20.74
N CYS A 91 -15.73 4.37 -20.45
CA CYS A 91 -16.78 4.13 -21.46
C CYS A 91 -17.08 5.40 -22.27
N ALA A 92 -17.20 6.57 -21.63
CA ALA A 92 -17.38 7.85 -22.30
C ALA A 92 -16.20 8.17 -23.23
N HIS A 93 -14.96 8.06 -22.75
CA HIS A 93 -13.77 8.26 -23.55
C HIS A 93 -13.63 7.26 -24.70
N LEU A 94 -14.07 6.00 -24.51
CA LEU A 94 -14.11 5.00 -25.58
C LEU A 94 -15.09 5.41 -26.68
N LYS A 95 -16.30 5.84 -26.31
CA LYS A 95 -17.29 6.34 -27.28
C LYS A 95 -16.73 7.51 -28.09
N GLU A 96 -16.12 8.51 -27.42
CA GLU A 96 -15.51 9.65 -28.08
C GLU A 96 -14.40 9.23 -29.07
N ILE A 97 -13.42 8.40 -28.63
CA ILE A 97 -12.33 7.98 -29.53
C ILE A 97 -12.80 7.14 -30.71
N LEU A 98 -13.94 6.49 -30.62
CA LEU A 98 -14.51 5.71 -31.71
C LEU A 98 -15.31 6.57 -32.68
N THR A 99 -15.87 7.70 -32.24
CA THR A 99 -16.72 8.60 -33.06
C THR A 99 -16.00 9.84 -33.59
N ASP A 100 -14.96 10.33 -32.90
CA ASP A 100 -14.24 11.56 -33.28
C ASP A 100 -13.47 11.40 -34.60
N LYS A 101 -13.54 12.40 -35.46
CA LYS A 101 -12.83 12.39 -36.75
C LYS A 101 -11.31 12.53 -36.57
N THR A 102 -10.88 13.36 -35.65
CA THR A 102 -9.46 13.66 -35.41
C THR A 102 -9.12 13.43 -33.94
N LEU A 103 -8.12 12.62 -33.70
CA LEU A 103 -7.59 12.37 -32.37
C LEU A 103 -6.21 12.99 -32.25
N PHE A 104 -5.91 13.53 -31.08
CA PHE A 104 -4.65 14.17 -30.77
C PHE A 104 -3.92 13.41 -29.64
N ALA A 105 -2.58 13.42 -29.71
CA ALA A 105 -1.71 12.96 -28.62
C ALA A 105 -0.65 14.01 -28.32
N GLU A 106 -0.13 14.02 -27.09
CA GLU A 106 1.08 14.77 -26.81
C GLU A 106 2.25 14.19 -27.60
N ALA A 107 3.07 15.04 -28.21
CA ALA A 107 4.29 14.60 -28.87
C ALA A 107 5.19 13.94 -27.79
N GLY A 108 5.44 12.65 -27.95
CA GLY A 108 6.33 11.91 -27.07
C GLY A 108 7.74 12.54 -27.03
N PRO A 109 8.58 12.21 -26.03
CA PRO A 109 9.96 12.61 -26.04
C PRO A 109 10.58 12.08 -27.32
N THR A 110 11.07 12.97 -28.16
CA THR A 110 11.83 12.59 -29.37
C THR A 110 13.01 11.74 -28.90
N ASP A 111 13.06 10.47 -29.33
CA ASP A 111 14.22 9.61 -29.11
C ASP A 111 15.47 10.40 -29.41
N GLY A 112 16.30 10.58 -28.39
CA GLY A 112 17.49 11.45 -28.44
C GLY A 112 18.60 10.90 -29.34
N ARG A 113 18.32 10.74 -30.62
CA ARG A 113 19.36 10.60 -31.62
C ARG A 113 19.72 11.99 -32.16
N PRO A 114 20.96 12.46 -32.05
CA PRO A 114 21.36 13.76 -32.55
C PRO A 114 21.21 13.78 -34.07
N ARG A 115 20.16 14.46 -34.58
CA ARG A 115 20.11 14.83 -36.01
C ARG A 115 21.22 15.85 -36.27
N LYS A 116 22.15 15.52 -37.17
CA LYS A 116 23.21 16.40 -37.64
C LYS A 116 22.62 17.79 -37.98
N LYS A 117 23.19 18.82 -37.33
CA LYS A 117 22.82 20.22 -37.51
C LYS A 117 22.95 20.63 -38.99
N ARG A 118 21.83 20.90 -39.66
CA ARG A 118 21.81 21.78 -40.87
C ARG A 118 21.84 23.20 -40.38
N LYS A 119 22.76 24.00 -40.99
CA LYS A 119 22.97 25.45 -40.70
C LYS A 119 21.67 26.24 -40.95
N PRO A 120 21.35 27.24 -40.08
CA PRO A 120 20.12 28.01 -40.24
C PRO A 120 20.26 29.09 -41.29
N ALA A 121 19.26 29.19 -42.18
CA ALA A 121 19.06 30.37 -43.03
C ALA A 121 18.39 31.46 -42.19
N LYS A 122 18.97 32.65 -42.19
CA LYS A 122 18.46 33.84 -41.48
C LYS A 122 17.12 34.29 -42.10
N LYS A 123 16.06 34.41 -41.25
CA LYS A 123 14.91 35.30 -41.50
C LYS A 123 14.52 36.00 -40.20
N LYS A 124 14.23 37.30 -40.39
CA LYS A 124 14.05 38.36 -39.40
C LYS A 124 12.83 38.15 -38.52
N ALA A 125 12.94 38.72 -37.31
CA ALA A 125 12.01 38.72 -36.22
C ALA A 125 10.71 39.49 -36.48
N SER A 126 9.62 39.00 -35.96
CA SER A 126 8.54 39.78 -35.36
C SER A 126 8.16 39.14 -34.04
N ALA A 127 8.24 39.97 -33.01
CA ALA A 127 7.95 39.55 -31.62
C ALA A 127 6.43 39.46 -31.42
N GLN A 128 5.96 38.30 -31.07
CA GLN A 128 4.69 38.13 -30.33
C GLN A 128 4.88 36.98 -29.34
N ALA A 129 4.48 37.21 -28.11
CA ALA A 129 4.60 36.33 -27.01
C ALA A 129 3.89 34.98 -27.31
N SER A 130 4.62 33.90 -27.51
CA SER A 130 4.07 32.57 -27.68
C SER A 130 4.19 31.83 -26.36
N GLN A 131 3.05 31.58 -25.74
CA GLN A 131 2.88 30.53 -24.76
C GLN A 131 3.57 29.25 -25.25
N LYS A 132 4.42 28.65 -24.43
CA LYS A 132 5.09 27.38 -24.70
C LYS A 132 4.06 26.24 -24.66
N ASN A 133 3.23 26.12 -25.68
CA ASN A 133 2.36 24.97 -25.87
C ASN A 133 3.18 23.75 -26.24
N GLY A 134 3.06 22.65 -25.47
CA GLY A 134 3.58 21.35 -25.86
C GLY A 134 3.06 20.99 -27.27
N LYS A 135 3.95 20.50 -28.15
CA LYS A 135 3.55 20.13 -29.52
C LYS A 135 2.52 18.98 -29.47
N VAL A 136 1.31 19.29 -29.87
CA VAL A 136 0.23 18.33 -30.08
C VAL A 136 0.35 17.77 -31.49
N VAL A 137 0.20 16.47 -31.65
CA VAL A 137 0.29 15.78 -32.95
C VAL A 137 -1.02 15.08 -33.22
N ALA A 138 -1.60 15.34 -34.40
CA ALA A 138 -2.74 14.58 -34.88
C ALA A 138 -2.29 13.12 -35.15
N LEU A 139 -3.11 12.18 -34.70
CA LEU A 139 -2.86 10.76 -34.87
C LEU A 139 -3.44 10.30 -36.22
N ASP A 140 -2.63 9.58 -36.99
CA ASP A 140 -3.11 8.84 -38.16
C ASP A 140 -3.81 7.57 -37.71
N MET A 141 -5.15 7.59 -37.76
CA MET A 141 -6.02 6.55 -37.23
C MET A 141 -7.00 6.05 -38.26
N PRO A 142 -7.46 4.79 -38.14
CA PRO A 142 -8.59 4.30 -38.93
C PRO A 142 -9.80 5.25 -38.80
N PRO A 143 -10.67 5.36 -39.79
CA PRO A 143 -11.80 6.26 -39.74
C PRO A 143 -12.73 5.95 -38.55
N PRO A 144 -13.50 6.94 -38.08
CA PRO A 144 -14.48 6.73 -37.02
C PRO A 144 -15.60 5.76 -37.45
N VAL A 145 -16.31 5.26 -36.48
CA VAL A 145 -17.52 4.45 -36.74
C VAL A 145 -18.65 5.32 -37.26
N SER A 146 -19.62 4.69 -37.92
CA SER A 146 -20.83 5.36 -38.40
C SER A 146 -21.64 5.95 -37.25
N MET A 147 -22.26 7.09 -37.46
CA MET A 147 -23.20 7.69 -36.49
C MET A 147 -24.44 6.78 -36.21
N LYS A 148 -24.65 5.76 -37.01
CA LYS A 148 -25.73 4.76 -36.82
C LYS A 148 -25.35 3.62 -35.88
N THR A 149 -24.06 3.50 -35.51
CA THR A 149 -23.55 2.43 -34.63
C THR A 149 -24.13 2.63 -33.23
N LYS A 150 -24.77 1.58 -32.70
CA LYS A 150 -25.32 1.63 -31.34
C LYS A 150 -24.23 1.42 -30.29
N PHE A 151 -24.19 2.31 -29.29
CA PHE A 151 -23.38 2.16 -28.11
C PHE A 151 -24.26 1.77 -26.94
N LEU A 152 -23.90 0.71 -26.24
CA LEU A 152 -24.66 0.14 -25.14
C LEU A 152 -23.72 -0.04 -23.95
N ARG A 153 -24.20 0.33 -22.75
CA ARG A 153 -23.45 0.17 -21.50
C ARG A 153 -23.85 -1.12 -20.81
N VAL A 154 -22.88 -1.92 -20.38
CA VAL A 154 -23.10 -3.14 -19.61
C VAL A 154 -22.33 -3.06 -18.31
N THR A 155 -23.04 -3.15 -17.18
CA THR A 155 -22.49 -3.16 -15.83
C THR A 155 -22.66 -4.54 -15.20
N MET A 156 -21.66 -4.97 -14.44
CA MET A 156 -21.66 -6.30 -13.79
C MET A 156 -21.01 -6.20 -12.42
N ASN A 157 -21.73 -6.61 -11.38
CA ASN A 157 -21.19 -6.70 -10.02
C ASN A 157 -20.35 -7.96 -9.82
N GLU A 158 -20.51 -8.97 -10.66
CA GLU A 158 -19.74 -10.22 -10.66
C GLU A 158 -19.50 -10.73 -12.09
N ILE A 159 -18.40 -11.43 -12.32
CA ILE A 159 -18.07 -11.98 -13.65
C ILE A 159 -18.32 -13.49 -13.65
N THR A 160 -19.59 -13.85 -13.57
CA THR A 160 -20.08 -15.23 -13.71
C THR A 160 -20.82 -15.39 -15.04
N LYS A 161 -20.96 -16.63 -15.52
CA LYS A 161 -21.66 -16.90 -16.79
C LYS A 161 -23.11 -16.38 -16.79
N ARG A 162 -23.78 -16.49 -15.65
CA ARG A 162 -25.16 -16.02 -15.44
C ARG A 162 -25.21 -14.50 -15.47
N ALA A 163 -24.48 -13.84 -14.56
CA ALA A 163 -24.50 -12.37 -14.43
C ALA A 163 -24.08 -11.67 -15.75
N VAL A 164 -23.11 -12.22 -16.48
CA VAL A 164 -22.72 -11.70 -17.80
C VAL A 164 -23.89 -11.79 -18.78
N ARG A 165 -24.59 -12.93 -18.87
CA ARG A 165 -25.73 -13.08 -19.80
C ARG A 165 -26.86 -12.12 -19.47
N GLU A 166 -27.27 -12.06 -18.20
CA GLU A 166 -28.32 -11.17 -17.73
C GLU A 166 -27.99 -9.69 -18.01
N ALA A 167 -26.75 -9.27 -17.79
CA ALA A 167 -26.31 -7.91 -18.06
C ALA A 167 -26.32 -7.56 -19.56
N PHE A 168 -26.05 -8.53 -20.43
CA PHE A 168 -26.10 -8.33 -21.88
C PHE A 168 -27.52 -8.39 -22.46
N GLU A 169 -28.47 -8.99 -21.76
CA GLU A 169 -29.90 -8.97 -22.13
C GLU A 169 -30.54 -7.61 -21.82
N LYS A 170 -30.04 -6.87 -20.83
CA LYS A 170 -30.57 -5.58 -20.37
C LYS A 170 -29.51 -4.48 -20.36
N PRO A 171 -28.92 -4.16 -21.51
CA PRO A 171 -27.90 -3.11 -21.56
C PRO A 171 -28.51 -1.73 -21.33
N GLY A 172 -27.80 -0.88 -20.61
CA GLY A 172 -28.15 0.52 -20.36
C GLY A 172 -27.47 1.51 -21.31
N GLN A 173 -27.40 2.74 -20.85
CA GLN A 173 -26.69 3.86 -21.49
C GLN A 173 -25.56 4.32 -20.56
N ILE A 174 -24.61 5.09 -21.09
CA ILE A 174 -23.55 5.75 -20.28
C ILE A 174 -24.26 6.74 -19.35
N ASP A 175 -23.93 6.63 -18.06
CA ASP A 175 -24.40 7.59 -17.05
C ASP A 175 -23.51 8.83 -17.04
N HIS A 176 -24.06 9.95 -17.50
CA HIS A 176 -23.33 11.21 -17.60
C HIS A 176 -23.04 11.84 -16.24
N ASN A 177 -23.83 11.54 -15.20
CA ASN A 177 -23.57 12.06 -13.87
C ASN A 177 -22.32 11.40 -13.27
N LEU A 178 -22.17 10.09 -13.40
CA LEU A 178 -20.95 9.35 -13.03
C LEU A 178 -19.71 9.86 -13.80
N VAL A 179 -19.87 10.12 -15.12
CA VAL A 179 -18.80 10.70 -15.95
C VAL A 179 -18.42 12.09 -15.42
N ASN A 180 -19.38 12.94 -15.11
CA ASN A 180 -19.17 14.29 -14.61
C ASN A 180 -18.50 14.28 -13.23
N ALA A 181 -18.90 13.39 -12.33
CA ALA A 181 -18.29 13.23 -11.01
C ALA A 181 -16.82 12.80 -11.12
N GLN A 182 -16.50 11.85 -12.01
CA GLN A 182 -15.11 11.46 -12.28
C GLN A 182 -14.33 12.63 -12.89
N GLN A 183 -14.90 13.35 -13.84
CA GLN A 183 -14.28 14.50 -14.49
C GLN A 183 -13.99 15.63 -13.49
N ALA A 184 -14.97 15.98 -12.64
CA ALA A 184 -14.81 16.97 -11.58
C ALA A 184 -13.67 16.58 -10.64
N ARG A 185 -13.67 15.34 -10.14
CA ARG A 185 -12.56 14.82 -9.31
C ARG A 185 -11.23 14.94 -10.02
N ARG A 186 -11.16 14.52 -11.29
CA ARG A 186 -9.91 14.56 -12.07
C ARG A 186 -9.41 15.99 -12.26
N ILE A 187 -10.30 16.95 -12.45
CA ILE A 187 -9.96 18.37 -12.58
C ILE A 187 -9.50 18.93 -11.24
N LEU A 188 -10.21 18.68 -10.13
CA LEU A 188 -9.80 19.08 -8.78
C LEU A 188 -8.40 18.58 -8.43
N ASP A 189 -8.15 17.28 -8.61
CA ASP A 189 -6.83 16.70 -8.34
C ASP A 189 -5.75 17.26 -9.26
N ARG A 190 -6.13 17.67 -10.49
CA ARG A 190 -5.22 18.33 -11.43
C ARG A 190 -4.91 19.75 -10.99
N LEU A 191 -5.90 20.55 -10.61
CA LEU A 191 -5.71 21.94 -10.14
C LEU A 191 -4.77 21.96 -8.94
N VAL A 192 -5.12 21.23 -7.88
CA VAL A 192 -4.29 21.19 -6.66
C VAL A 192 -2.91 20.62 -6.94
N GLY A 193 -2.82 19.48 -7.58
CA GLY A 193 -1.55 18.79 -7.83
C GLY A 193 -0.59 19.58 -8.74
N TYR A 194 -1.13 20.32 -9.70
CA TYR A 194 -0.35 21.02 -10.71
C TYR A 194 0.08 22.42 -10.29
N GLU A 195 -0.74 23.09 -9.49
CA GLU A 195 -0.44 24.45 -9.03
C GLU A 195 0.34 24.43 -7.70
N VAL A 196 0.01 23.54 -6.76
CA VAL A 196 0.69 23.51 -5.45
C VAL A 196 2.02 22.76 -5.48
N SER A 197 2.16 21.69 -6.29
CA SER A 197 3.43 20.95 -6.34
C SER A 197 4.63 21.79 -6.80
N PRO A 198 4.53 22.71 -7.78
CA PRO A 198 5.61 23.63 -8.14
C PRO A 198 6.05 24.55 -7.00
N LEU A 199 5.13 25.01 -6.13
CA LEU A 199 5.49 25.76 -4.93
C LEU A 199 6.41 24.94 -4.00
N LEU A 200 6.07 23.68 -3.76
CA LEU A 200 6.92 22.78 -2.99
C LEU A 200 8.28 22.56 -3.68
N TRP A 201 8.32 22.57 -5.02
CA TRP A 201 9.59 22.44 -5.74
C TRP A 201 10.45 23.69 -5.62
N ASP A 202 9.83 24.86 -5.58
CA ASP A 202 10.54 26.10 -5.37
C ASP A 202 10.99 26.27 -3.92
N LYS A 203 10.10 26.07 -2.96
CA LYS A 203 10.35 26.35 -1.54
C LYS A 203 11.13 25.22 -0.83
N VAL A 204 10.96 23.95 -1.23
CA VAL A 204 11.54 22.80 -0.54
C VAL A 204 12.48 21.99 -1.46
N LYS A 205 11.95 21.15 -2.35
CA LYS A 205 12.73 20.24 -3.21
C LYS A 205 11.94 19.75 -4.41
N ARG A 206 12.61 19.62 -5.57
CA ARG A 206 12.00 19.01 -6.76
C ARG A 206 11.58 17.56 -6.51
N GLY A 207 10.43 17.18 -7.06
CA GLY A 207 9.89 15.83 -7.01
C GLY A 207 8.90 15.59 -5.88
N LEU A 208 8.65 16.56 -5.02
CA LEU A 208 7.55 16.54 -4.06
C LEU A 208 6.21 16.73 -4.79
N SER A 209 5.14 16.27 -4.21
CA SER A 209 3.79 16.49 -4.71
C SER A 209 2.83 16.80 -3.59
N ALA A 210 1.97 17.78 -3.83
CA ALA A 210 0.78 18.02 -3.04
C ALA A 210 -0.43 17.40 -3.77
N GLY A 211 -1.43 17.01 -3.02
CA GLY A 211 -2.70 16.54 -3.56
C GLY A 211 -3.75 16.60 -2.48
N ARG A 212 -4.97 16.96 -2.86
CA ARG A 212 -6.06 17.26 -1.94
C ARG A 212 -6.21 16.21 -0.83
N VAL A 213 -6.46 14.96 -1.18
CA VAL A 213 -6.70 13.88 -0.21
C VAL A 213 -5.39 13.34 0.42
N GLN A 214 -4.32 13.22 -0.36
CA GLN A 214 -3.04 12.68 0.15
C GLN A 214 -2.38 13.60 1.18
N THR A 215 -2.53 14.93 1.04
CA THR A 215 -1.99 15.89 2.01
C THR A 215 -2.74 15.81 3.33
N VAL A 216 -4.06 15.63 3.28
CA VAL A 216 -4.87 15.46 4.50
C VAL A 216 -4.56 14.13 5.18
N ALA A 217 -4.35 13.05 4.43
CA ALA A 217 -3.90 11.79 5.01
C ALA A 217 -2.52 11.92 5.69
N LEU A 218 -1.59 12.69 5.10
CA LEU A 218 -0.32 13.03 5.75
C LEU A 218 -0.53 13.84 7.03
N ARG A 219 -1.41 14.85 7.00
CA ARG A 219 -1.79 15.64 8.18
C ARG A 219 -2.25 14.77 9.34
N VAL A 220 -3.16 13.83 9.09
CA VAL A 220 -3.67 12.90 10.11
C VAL A 220 -2.53 12.08 10.76
N VAL A 221 -1.56 11.62 9.96
CA VAL A 221 -0.39 10.90 10.49
C VAL A 221 0.53 11.82 11.30
N VAL A 222 0.73 13.07 10.86
CA VAL A 222 1.55 14.05 11.57
C VAL A 222 0.91 14.46 12.89
N GLU A 223 -0.40 14.73 12.91
CA GLU A 223 -1.15 15.08 14.12
C GLU A 223 -1.07 13.95 15.15
N ARG A 224 -1.26 12.69 14.73
CA ARG A 224 -1.10 11.52 15.62
C ARG A 224 0.32 11.40 16.18
N GLU A 225 1.34 11.65 15.40
CA GLU A 225 2.72 11.63 15.90
C GLU A 225 2.97 12.73 16.93
N ARG A 226 2.34 13.91 16.77
CA ARG A 226 2.40 15.00 17.74
C ARG A 226 1.67 14.66 19.04
N GLU A 227 0.50 13.99 18.93
CA GLU A 227 -0.19 13.47 20.11
C GLU A 227 0.68 12.48 20.88
N VAL A 228 1.35 11.56 20.14
CA VAL A 228 2.27 10.58 20.75
C VAL A 228 3.45 11.25 21.46
N ARG A 229 4.04 12.29 20.85
CA ARG A 229 5.17 13.02 21.43
C ARG A 229 4.77 13.91 22.60
N ALA A 230 3.59 14.48 22.58
CA ALA A 230 3.08 15.34 23.64
C ALA A 230 2.48 14.55 24.81
N PHE A 231 2.33 13.25 24.67
CA PHE A 231 1.72 12.41 25.68
C PHE A 231 2.62 12.29 26.91
N ILE A 232 2.05 12.52 28.06
CA ILE A 232 2.69 12.34 29.37
C ILE A 232 2.07 11.11 30.02
N ALA A 233 2.89 10.13 30.28
CA ALA A 233 2.44 8.91 30.94
C ALA A 233 2.08 9.21 32.40
N GLU A 234 0.87 8.84 32.79
CA GLU A 234 0.38 8.94 34.17
C GLU A 234 0.42 7.56 34.81
N GLU A 235 0.95 7.52 36.04
CA GLU A 235 1.00 6.31 36.86
C GLU A 235 -0.40 5.97 37.38
N TYR A 236 -0.77 4.71 37.28
CA TYR A 236 -1.92 4.18 38.01
C TYR A 236 -1.68 2.75 38.44
N TRP A 237 -2.46 2.28 39.43
CA TRP A 237 -2.31 0.95 40.00
C TRP A 237 -3.60 0.17 39.89
N THR A 238 -3.48 -1.14 39.71
CA THR A 238 -4.58 -2.10 39.86
C THR A 238 -4.22 -3.11 40.93
N ILE A 239 -5.25 -3.59 41.66
CA ILE A 239 -5.06 -4.62 42.69
C ILE A 239 -5.97 -5.78 42.34
N HIS A 240 -5.38 -6.93 42.13
CA HIS A 240 -6.08 -8.18 41.91
C HIS A 240 -5.94 -9.06 43.12
N ALA A 241 -7.06 -9.63 43.63
CA ALA A 241 -7.07 -10.64 44.66
C ALA A 241 -7.32 -12.01 44.06
N ASN A 242 -6.37 -12.92 44.23
CA ASN A 242 -6.57 -14.32 43.87
C ASN A 242 -7.34 -15.01 45.00
N LEU A 243 -8.54 -15.50 44.73
CA LEU A 243 -9.50 -16.01 45.67
C LEU A 243 -9.86 -17.46 45.35
N SER A 244 -10.16 -18.22 46.41
CA SER A 244 -10.73 -19.57 46.33
C SER A 244 -12.11 -19.60 46.90
N ALA A 245 -13.06 -20.18 46.21
CA ALA A 245 -14.37 -20.59 46.69
C ALA A 245 -14.30 -22.01 47.29
N ALA A 246 -15.43 -22.55 47.75
CA ALA A 246 -15.53 -23.92 48.23
C ALA A 246 -15.19 -24.96 47.13
N GLU A 247 -15.47 -24.63 45.88
CA GLU A 247 -15.17 -25.46 44.73
C GLU A 247 -14.04 -24.83 43.91
N PRO A 248 -13.07 -25.62 43.33
CA PRO A 248 -12.03 -25.12 42.45
C PRO A 248 -12.60 -24.73 41.06
N PRO A 249 -11.90 -23.90 40.27
CA PRO A 249 -10.57 -23.37 40.50
C PRO A 249 -10.53 -22.07 41.28
N ALA A 250 -9.34 -21.65 41.73
CA ALA A 250 -9.12 -20.29 42.22
C ALA A 250 -9.28 -19.28 41.05
N PHE A 251 -9.66 -18.06 41.39
CA PHE A 251 -9.92 -17.01 40.38
C PHE A 251 -9.43 -15.64 40.87
N ASP A 252 -9.18 -14.74 39.92
CA ASP A 252 -8.74 -13.39 40.21
C ASP A 252 -9.92 -12.41 40.21
N ALA A 253 -9.97 -11.49 41.20
CA ALA A 253 -10.95 -10.43 41.30
C ALA A 253 -10.27 -9.07 41.40
N LYS A 254 -10.65 -8.14 40.54
CA LYS A 254 -10.10 -6.77 40.48
C LYS A 254 -10.79 -5.84 41.46
N LEU A 255 -10.03 -5.05 42.20
CA LEU A 255 -10.57 -3.99 43.07
C LEU A 255 -11.16 -2.87 42.22
N MET A 256 -12.46 -2.59 42.39
CA MET A 256 -13.21 -1.62 41.60
C MET A 256 -13.65 -0.38 42.39
N GLU A 257 -14.09 -0.57 43.64
CA GLU A 257 -14.72 0.48 44.39
C GLU A 257 -14.19 0.55 45.83
N PHE A 258 -14.18 1.76 46.38
CA PHE A 258 -13.95 2.04 47.80
C PHE A 258 -15.08 2.92 48.33
N GLN A 259 -15.73 2.48 49.40
CA GLN A 259 -16.89 3.16 50.03
C GLN A 259 -18.01 3.51 49.03
N GLY A 260 -18.29 2.59 48.08
CA GLY A 260 -19.32 2.75 47.02
C GLY A 260 -18.97 3.71 45.91
N LYS A 261 -17.73 4.18 45.82
CA LYS A 261 -17.25 5.03 44.71
C LYS A 261 -16.19 4.30 43.89
N LYS A 262 -16.20 4.50 42.56
CA LYS A 262 -15.15 4.01 41.69
C LYS A 262 -13.77 4.43 42.22
N LEU A 263 -12.88 3.49 42.36
CA LEU A 263 -11.54 3.74 42.89
C LEU A 263 -10.54 3.91 41.75
N GLU A 264 -9.76 4.95 41.80
CA GLU A 264 -8.59 5.21 40.97
C GLU A 264 -7.38 5.36 41.88
N ILE A 265 -6.38 4.50 41.73
CA ILE A 265 -5.18 4.47 42.56
C ILE A 265 -4.05 5.10 41.79
N ALA A 266 -3.64 6.30 42.22
CA ALA A 266 -2.71 7.12 41.44
C ALA A 266 -1.22 6.91 41.80
N ASN A 267 -0.91 6.21 42.91
CA ASN A 267 0.46 6.04 43.38
C ASN A 267 0.61 4.81 44.27
N GLN A 268 1.88 4.43 44.48
CA GLN A 268 2.22 3.28 45.33
C GLN A 268 1.71 3.38 46.77
N GLN A 269 1.75 4.56 47.39
CA GLN A 269 1.30 4.70 48.80
C GLN A 269 -0.20 4.37 48.97
N GLU A 270 -1.02 4.78 48.00
CA GLU A 270 -2.45 4.40 47.96
C GLU A 270 -2.63 2.91 47.71
N ALA A 271 -1.86 2.35 46.78
CA ALA A 271 -1.87 0.93 46.50
C ALA A 271 -1.51 0.10 47.75
N ASP A 272 -0.46 0.48 48.45
CA ASP A 272 -0.02 -0.20 49.67
C ASP A 272 -1.08 -0.11 50.79
N LYS A 273 -1.74 1.04 50.93
CA LYS A 273 -2.84 1.23 51.92
C LYS A 273 -4.01 0.32 51.60
N HIS A 274 -4.42 0.23 50.34
CA HIS A 274 -5.50 -0.65 49.93
C HIS A 274 -5.12 -2.12 50.04
N THR A 275 -3.89 -2.48 49.69
CA THR A 275 -3.35 -3.83 49.77
C THR A 275 -3.29 -4.30 51.21
N ALA A 276 -2.76 -3.49 52.15
CA ALA A 276 -2.71 -3.82 53.58
C ALA A 276 -4.11 -4.06 54.14
N ALA A 277 -5.09 -3.23 53.79
CA ALA A 277 -6.46 -3.39 54.24
C ALA A 277 -7.15 -4.62 53.65
N LEU A 278 -6.88 -4.95 52.39
CA LEU A 278 -7.38 -6.17 51.72
C LEU A 278 -6.76 -7.43 52.32
N GLN A 279 -5.49 -7.39 52.72
CA GLN A 279 -4.81 -8.52 53.40
C GLN A 279 -5.49 -8.91 54.70
N ALA A 280 -6.04 -7.94 55.44
CA ALA A 280 -6.74 -8.15 56.73
C ALA A 280 -8.26 -8.35 56.58
N ALA A 281 -8.81 -8.20 55.40
CA ALA A 281 -10.25 -8.23 55.17
C ALA A 281 -10.80 -9.67 55.05
N VAL A 282 -12.08 -9.81 55.37
CA VAL A 282 -12.85 -11.04 55.07
C VAL A 282 -13.54 -10.82 53.75
N TYR A 283 -13.36 -11.74 52.84
CA TYR A 283 -13.95 -11.69 51.50
C TYR A 283 -15.27 -12.42 51.48
N ARG A 284 -16.31 -11.76 51.00
CA ARG A 284 -17.63 -12.34 50.91
C ARG A 284 -18.27 -12.03 49.55
N ALA A 285 -18.78 -13.02 48.88
CA ALA A 285 -19.55 -12.83 47.65
C ALA A 285 -20.86 -12.09 47.99
N GLU A 286 -20.96 -10.82 47.56
CA GLU A 286 -22.12 -9.96 47.80
C GLU A 286 -23.26 -10.25 46.81
N SER A 287 -22.90 -10.41 45.54
CA SER A 287 -23.86 -10.77 44.48
C SER A 287 -23.23 -11.65 43.43
N VAL A 288 -24.02 -12.54 42.87
CA VAL A 288 -23.64 -13.40 41.74
C VAL A 288 -24.68 -13.24 40.64
N GLN A 289 -24.28 -12.63 39.53
CA GLN A 289 -25.17 -12.40 38.41
C GLN A 289 -24.74 -13.26 37.22
N GLN A 290 -25.66 -14.02 36.69
CA GLN A 290 -25.47 -14.77 35.44
C GLN A 290 -26.33 -14.17 34.35
N LYS A 291 -25.71 -13.83 33.21
CA LYS A 291 -26.40 -13.25 32.05
C LYS A 291 -25.90 -13.88 30.77
N GLU A 292 -26.81 -14.16 29.83
CA GLU A 292 -26.40 -14.50 28.48
C GLU A 292 -25.89 -13.23 27.77
N ARG A 293 -24.63 -13.27 27.29
CA ARG A 293 -24.05 -12.26 26.40
C ARG A 293 -24.04 -12.81 25.01
N ARG A 294 -24.65 -12.09 24.06
CA ARG A 294 -24.67 -12.48 22.64
C ARG A 294 -23.69 -11.63 21.86
N ARG A 295 -22.84 -12.28 21.06
CA ARG A 295 -21.98 -11.63 20.08
C ARG A 295 -22.58 -11.86 18.70
N TYR A 296 -22.84 -10.76 17.97
CA TYR A 296 -23.45 -10.80 16.65
C TYR A 296 -22.38 -10.83 15.56
N PRO A 297 -22.66 -11.50 14.42
CA PRO A 297 -21.76 -11.49 13.30
C PRO A 297 -21.66 -10.09 12.69
N VAL A 298 -20.49 -9.82 12.13
CA VAL A 298 -20.17 -8.56 11.45
C VAL A 298 -20.61 -8.59 10.00
N PRO A 299 -20.84 -7.42 9.33
CA PRO A 299 -21.28 -7.33 7.94
C PRO A 299 -20.30 -8.02 6.99
N PRO A 300 -20.73 -8.44 5.79
CA PRO A 300 -19.84 -8.77 4.68
C PRO A 300 -18.87 -7.63 4.39
N PHE A 301 -17.75 -7.93 3.75
CA PHE A 301 -16.74 -6.92 3.49
C PHE A 301 -17.21 -5.80 2.56
N ILE A 302 -16.81 -4.60 2.91
CA ILE A 302 -16.65 -3.47 2.01
C ILE A 302 -15.16 -3.25 1.74
N THR A 303 -14.78 -2.39 0.81
CA THR A 303 -13.37 -2.17 0.43
C THR A 303 -12.48 -1.88 1.64
N SER A 304 -12.91 -0.96 2.50
CA SER A 304 -12.12 -0.54 3.68
C SER A 304 -11.94 -1.66 4.69
N THR A 305 -13.00 -2.40 5.02
CA THR A 305 -12.93 -3.51 5.99
C THR A 305 -12.15 -4.69 5.45
N LEU A 306 -12.23 -4.98 4.13
CA LEU A 306 -11.38 -5.98 3.48
C LEU A 306 -9.89 -5.61 3.58
N GLN A 307 -9.55 -4.34 3.33
CA GLN A 307 -8.17 -3.85 3.45
C GLN A 307 -7.66 -3.95 4.89
N GLN A 308 -8.49 -3.59 5.87
CA GLN A 308 -8.17 -3.67 7.29
C GLN A 308 -7.90 -5.11 7.73
N GLU A 309 -8.81 -6.03 7.43
CA GLU A 309 -8.68 -7.43 7.82
C GLU A 309 -7.54 -8.16 7.11
N ALA A 310 -7.33 -7.88 5.83
CA ALA A 310 -6.19 -8.43 5.10
C ALA A 310 -4.85 -7.93 5.68
N ALA A 311 -4.81 -6.67 6.17
CA ALA A 311 -3.61 -6.15 6.83
C ALA A 311 -3.40 -6.78 8.22
N ARG A 312 -4.46 -6.99 9.01
CA ARG A 312 -4.40 -7.58 10.35
C ARG A 312 -4.06 -9.06 10.33
N LYS A 313 -4.79 -9.85 9.55
CA LYS A 313 -4.70 -11.33 9.52
C LYS A 313 -3.65 -11.87 8.56
N LEU A 314 -3.55 -11.27 7.37
CA LEU A 314 -2.69 -11.77 6.30
C LEU A 314 -1.38 -10.98 6.15
N ARG A 315 -1.23 -9.88 6.87
CA ARG A 315 -0.09 -8.94 6.74
C ARG A 315 0.05 -8.39 5.32
N PHE A 316 -1.04 -8.29 4.58
CA PHE A 316 -1.05 -7.71 3.24
C PHE A 316 -1.19 -6.19 3.33
N GLY A 317 -0.31 -5.45 2.64
CA GLY A 317 -0.50 -4.01 2.47
C GLY A 317 -1.72 -3.73 1.57
N VAL A 318 -2.33 -2.56 1.74
CA VAL A 318 -3.56 -2.14 1.05
C VAL A 318 -3.46 -2.30 -0.47
N LYS A 319 -2.34 -1.87 -1.08
CA LYS A 319 -2.09 -2.03 -2.53
C LYS A 319 -2.06 -3.49 -2.98
N ARG A 320 -1.47 -4.38 -2.18
CA ARG A 320 -1.41 -5.83 -2.48
C ARG A 320 -2.79 -6.44 -2.39
N THR A 321 -3.55 -6.12 -1.35
CA THR A 321 -4.93 -6.59 -1.16
C THR A 321 -5.79 -6.26 -2.37
N MET A 322 -5.79 -4.99 -2.83
CA MET A 322 -6.60 -4.57 -3.97
C MET A 322 -6.15 -5.22 -5.29
N MET A 323 -4.85 -5.44 -5.47
CA MET A 323 -4.34 -6.15 -6.65
C MET A 323 -4.81 -7.62 -6.70
N LEU A 324 -4.82 -8.30 -5.56
CA LEU A 324 -5.29 -9.69 -5.46
C LEU A 324 -6.82 -9.76 -5.62
N ALA A 325 -7.56 -8.86 -4.97
CA ALA A 325 -9.02 -8.76 -5.11
C ALA A 325 -9.43 -8.52 -6.57
N GLN A 326 -8.72 -7.64 -7.29
CA GLN A 326 -8.94 -7.39 -8.72
C GLN A 326 -8.78 -8.68 -9.56
N ARG A 327 -7.77 -9.50 -9.26
CA ARG A 327 -7.58 -10.78 -9.96
C ARG A 327 -8.69 -11.78 -9.68
N LEU A 328 -9.09 -11.89 -8.42
CA LEU A 328 -10.20 -12.77 -8.02
C LEU A 328 -11.52 -12.34 -8.67
N TYR A 329 -11.74 -11.03 -8.84
CA TYR A 329 -12.92 -10.50 -9.51
C TYR A 329 -12.88 -10.73 -11.04
N GLU A 330 -11.76 -10.42 -11.70
CA GLU A 330 -11.64 -10.48 -13.17
C GLU A 330 -11.69 -11.91 -13.73
N GLY A 331 -11.33 -12.90 -12.92
CA GLY A 331 -11.41 -14.30 -13.24
C GLY A 331 -10.10 -15.07 -13.08
N VAL A 332 -10.22 -16.23 -12.49
CA VAL A 332 -9.16 -17.24 -12.28
C VAL A 332 -9.49 -18.48 -13.06
N GLU A 333 -8.50 -19.12 -13.69
CA GLU A 333 -8.67 -20.36 -14.43
C GLU A 333 -8.91 -21.53 -13.45
N LEU A 334 -10.10 -22.14 -13.51
CA LEU A 334 -10.53 -23.27 -12.68
C LEU A 334 -10.55 -24.59 -13.48
N GLY A 335 -9.51 -24.88 -14.22
CA GLY A 335 -9.41 -26.11 -15.02
C GLY A 335 -10.50 -26.20 -16.09
N GLU A 336 -11.35 -27.21 -16.05
CA GLU A 336 -12.40 -27.43 -17.04
C GLU A 336 -13.50 -26.34 -17.05
N GLU A 337 -13.75 -25.70 -15.88
CA GLU A 337 -14.67 -24.57 -15.81
C GLU A 337 -14.12 -23.33 -16.53
N GLY A 338 -12.78 -23.25 -16.70
CA GLY A 338 -12.06 -22.14 -17.28
C GLY A 338 -12.05 -20.91 -16.38
N SER A 339 -11.93 -19.72 -16.96
CA SER A 339 -11.82 -18.47 -16.20
C SER A 339 -13.16 -18.07 -15.59
N VAL A 340 -13.19 -17.90 -14.24
CA VAL A 340 -14.38 -17.54 -13.45
C VAL A 340 -14.01 -16.45 -12.45
N GLY A 341 -14.85 -15.41 -12.32
CA GLY A 341 -14.74 -14.44 -11.23
C GLY A 341 -15.14 -15.08 -9.91
N LEU A 342 -14.26 -15.06 -8.91
CA LEU A 342 -14.48 -15.73 -7.63
C LEU A 342 -15.13 -14.83 -6.58
N ILE A 343 -14.97 -13.51 -6.71
CA ILE A 343 -15.60 -12.54 -5.80
C ILE A 343 -16.38 -11.49 -6.60
N THR A 344 -17.29 -10.81 -5.93
CA THR A 344 -17.99 -9.63 -6.45
C THR A 344 -17.03 -8.44 -6.59
N TYR A 345 -17.49 -7.36 -7.19
CA TYR A 345 -16.73 -6.14 -7.39
C TYR A 345 -16.20 -5.60 -6.06
N MET A 346 -14.88 -5.43 -5.95
CA MET A 346 -14.21 -5.17 -4.67
C MET A 346 -14.13 -3.69 -4.29
N ARG A 347 -14.52 -2.76 -5.16
CA ARG A 347 -14.58 -1.32 -4.83
C ARG A 347 -16.00 -0.94 -4.52
N THR A 348 -16.40 -1.16 -3.29
CA THR A 348 -17.75 -0.93 -2.80
C THR A 348 -17.72 -0.47 -1.34
N ASP A 349 -18.66 0.37 -0.97
CA ASP A 349 -18.97 0.76 0.40
C ASP A 349 -20.33 0.21 0.85
N SER A 350 -20.99 -0.58 -0.02
CA SER A 350 -22.25 -1.22 0.27
C SER A 350 -22.08 -2.55 1.01
N THR A 351 -22.88 -2.80 2.01
CA THR A 351 -22.99 -4.09 2.72
C THR A 351 -24.15 -4.94 2.20
N ARG A 352 -24.83 -4.50 1.14
CA ARG A 352 -25.98 -5.19 0.56
C ARG A 352 -25.57 -6.51 -0.09
N VAL A 353 -26.42 -7.50 0.02
CA VAL A 353 -26.26 -8.81 -0.62
C VAL A 353 -27.50 -9.16 -1.41
N GLY A 354 -27.32 -9.67 -2.63
CA GLY A 354 -28.42 -10.12 -3.48
C GLY A 354 -29.20 -11.30 -2.86
N GLN A 355 -30.51 -11.35 -3.10
CA GLN A 355 -31.40 -12.37 -2.51
C GLN A 355 -30.97 -13.81 -2.82
N GLU A 356 -30.49 -14.04 -4.02
CA GLU A 356 -30.04 -15.35 -4.46
C GLU A 356 -28.81 -15.82 -3.70
N ALA A 357 -27.80 -14.93 -3.55
CA ALA A 357 -26.60 -15.21 -2.76
C ALA A 357 -26.93 -15.46 -1.27
N LEU A 358 -27.98 -14.75 -0.75
CA LEU A 358 -28.51 -15.03 0.60
C LEU A 358 -29.11 -16.43 0.69
N GLY A 359 -29.87 -16.85 -0.33
CA GLY A 359 -30.39 -18.23 -0.40
C GLY A 359 -29.28 -19.27 -0.40
N GLU A 360 -28.34 -19.14 -1.33
CA GLU A 360 -27.23 -20.07 -1.49
C GLU A 360 -26.37 -20.22 -0.23
N VAL A 361 -26.04 -19.12 0.45
CA VAL A 361 -25.22 -19.16 1.67
C VAL A 361 -25.99 -19.80 2.83
N ARG A 362 -27.28 -19.57 2.93
CA ARG A 362 -28.13 -20.16 3.97
C ARG A 362 -28.26 -21.67 3.79
N ASP A 363 -28.41 -22.14 2.55
CA ASP A 363 -28.42 -23.57 2.22
C ASP A 363 -27.06 -24.20 2.58
N LEU A 364 -25.95 -23.52 2.27
CA LEU A 364 -24.62 -23.97 2.64
C LEU A 364 -24.45 -24.08 4.17
N ILE A 365 -24.92 -23.09 4.93
CA ILE A 365 -24.83 -23.08 6.41
C ILE A 365 -25.60 -24.28 6.96
N ALA A 366 -26.83 -24.49 6.53
CA ALA A 366 -27.66 -25.59 6.98
C ALA A 366 -27.03 -26.95 6.67
N LEU A 367 -26.42 -27.09 5.48
CA LEU A 367 -25.80 -28.35 5.03
C LEU A 367 -24.47 -28.64 5.75
N ARG A 368 -23.61 -27.64 5.93
CA ARG A 368 -22.22 -27.84 6.38
C ARG A 368 -22.08 -27.73 7.90
N TYR A 369 -22.84 -26.85 8.54
CA TYR A 369 -22.69 -26.54 9.97
C TYR A 369 -23.88 -27.03 10.82
N GLY A 370 -25.04 -27.17 10.25
CA GLY A 370 -26.27 -27.55 10.93
C GLY A 370 -27.31 -26.44 11.01
N ARG A 371 -28.53 -26.85 11.30
CA ARG A 371 -29.67 -25.92 11.34
C ARG A 371 -29.58 -24.93 12.50
N GLU A 372 -28.94 -25.32 13.57
CA GLU A 372 -28.73 -24.48 14.76
C GLU A 372 -27.83 -23.26 14.49
N TYR A 373 -26.97 -23.35 13.48
CA TYR A 373 -26.13 -22.23 13.04
C TYR A 373 -26.85 -21.25 12.09
N LEU A 374 -28.07 -21.59 11.68
CA LEU A 374 -28.84 -20.78 10.74
C LEU A 374 -29.95 -20.00 11.44
N PRO A 375 -29.90 -18.65 11.51
CA PRO A 375 -30.98 -17.86 12.07
C PRO A 375 -32.25 -17.98 11.20
N ASP A 376 -33.43 -17.80 11.81
CA ASP A 376 -34.73 -17.95 11.13
C ASP A 376 -34.85 -17.03 9.90
N GLN A 377 -34.37 -15.80 10.03
CA GLN A 377 -34.43 -14.80 8.97
C GLN A 377 -33.03 -14.46 8.46
N PRO A 378 -32.86 -14.13 7.16
CA PRO A 378 -31.64 -13.58 6.63
C PRO A 378 -31.22 -12.33 7.40
N ARG A 379 -29.91 -12.16 7.63
CA ARG A 379 -29.39 -10.95 8.27
C ARG A 379 -29.16 -9.87 7.23
N PHE A 380 -29.71 -8.69 7.49
CA PHE A 380 -29.51 -7.49 6.69
C PHE A 380 -28.69 -6.48 7.49
N PHE A 381 -27.71 -5.90 6.84
CA PHE A 381 -26.84 -4.89 7.45
C PHE A 381 -27.12 -3.53 6.82
N LYS A 382 -27.15 -2.49 7.66
CA LYS A 382 -27.33 -1.12 7.18
C LYS A 382 -26.04 -0.64 6.52
N SER A 383 -26.14 -0.21 5.27
CA SER A 383 -25.08 0.56 4.62
C SER A 383 -25.00 1.96 5.23
N LYS A 384 -23.85 2.61 5.12
CA LYS A 384 -23.69 4.02 5.51
C LYS A 384 -24.62 4.89 4.65
N LYS A 385 -25.07 6.01 5.21
CA LYS A 385 -25.85 7.01 4.47
C LYS A 385 -24.96 7.53 3.32
N GLY A 386 -25.45 7.47 2.08
CA GLY A 386 -24.68 7.83 0.88
C GLY A 386 -23.87 6.70 0.26
N ALA A 387 -23.97 5.44 0.77
CA ALA A 387 -23.40 4.29 0.07
C ALA A 387 -24.13 4.07 -1.26
N GLN A 388 -23.37 3.68 -2.29
CA GLN A 388 -23.91 3.41 -3.63
C GLN A 388 -24.83 2.17 -3.58
N ASP A 389 -26.14 2.40 -3.57
CA ASP A 389 -27.16 1.34 -3.48
C ASP A 389 -27.10 0.32 -4.65
N ALA A 390 -26.49 0.70 -5.77
CA ALA A 390 -26.31 -0.17 -6.93
C ALA A 390 -25.28 -1.28 -6.73
N HIS A 391 -24.36 -1.12 -5.74
CA HIS A 391 -23.29 -2.08 -5.47
C HIS A 391 -23.71 -3.14 -4.44
N GLU A 392 -23.04 -4.28 -4.51
CA GLU A 392 -23.07 -5.32 -3.49
C GLU A 392 -21.79 -5.32 -2.64
N ALA A 393 -21.88 -5.95 -1.47
CA ALA A 393 -20.73 -6.25 -0.63
C ALA A 393 -19.71 -7.16 -1.34
N VAL A 394 -18.47 -7.13 -0.89
CA VAL A 394 -17.44 -8.07 -1.36
C VAL A 394 -17.73 -9.46 -0.78
N ARG A 395 -18.13 -10.37 -1.62
CA ARG A 395 -18.50 -11.75 -1.29
C ARG A 395 -18.02 -12.75 -2.34
N PRO A 396 -17.97 -14.06 -2.05
CA PRO A 396 -17.78 -15.06 -3.10
C PRO A 396 -18.96 -15.05 -4.08
N THR A 397 -18.67 -15.25 -5.36
CA THR A 397 -19.71 -15.33 -6.42
C THR A 397 -20.56 -16.58 -6.30
N ALA A 398 -20.03 -17.64 -5.72
CA ALA A 398 -20.72 -18.88 -5.37
C ALA A 398 -20.23 -19.35 -3.99
N PRO A 399 -21.05 -19.23 -2.94
CA PRO A 399 -20.69 -19.70 -1.60
C PRO A 399 -20.34 -21.19 -1.53
N SER A 400 -20.96 -22.00 -2.40
CA SER A 400 -20.70 -23.43 -2.55
C SER A 400 -19.26 -23.77 -2.95
N ARG A 401 -18.52 -22.82 -3.57
CA ARG A 401 -17.08 -23.00 -3.85
C ARG A 401 -16.27 -22.72 -2.58
N ALA A 402 -16.21 -23.71 -1.71
CA ALA A 402 -15.39 -23.64 -0.52
C ALA A 402 -13.91 -23.39 -0.87
N PRO A 403 -13.14 -22.67 -0.03
CA PRO A 403 -11.74 -22.35 -0.30
C PRO A 403 -10.89 -23.56 -0.67
N GLU A 404 -11.11 -24.70 -0.04
CA GLU A 404 -10.37 -25.93 -0.27
C GLU A 404 -10.52 -26.46 -1.71
N GLN A 405 -11.69 -26.26 -2.32
CA GLN A 405 -11.99 -26.72 -3.68
C GLN A 405 -11.26 -25.92 -4.77
N VAL A 406 -10.97 -24.65 -4.50
CA VAL A 406 -10.30 -23.76 -5.45
C VAL A 406 -8.81 -23.58 -5.17
N ARG A 407 -8.31 -24.16 -4.08
CA ARG A 407 -6.91 -24.01 -3.64
C ARG A 407 -5.88 -24.34 -4.70
N ALA A 408 -6.11 -25.42 -5.45
CA ALA A 408 -5.18 -25.89 -6.49
C ALA A 408 -5.00 -24.89 -7.66
N PHE A 409 -5.94 -23.99 -7.83
CA PHE A 409 -5.97 -23.01 -8.93
C PHE A 409 -5.50 -21.61 -8.53
N LEU A 410 -5.29 -21.38 -7.23
CA LEU A 410 -4.93 -20.09 -6.66
C LEU A 410 -3.48 -20.08 -6.20
N SER A 411 -2.81 -18.93 -6.36
CA SER A 411 -1.59 -18.70 -5.60
C SER A 411 -1.89 -18.65 -4.10
N GLU A 412 -0.90 -18.88 -3.26
CA GLU A 412 -1.06 -18.86 -1.80
C GLU A 412 -1.70 -17.55 -1.28
N ASP A 413 -1.33 -16.42 -1.87
CA ASP A 413 -1.90 -15.11 -1.50
C ASP A 413 -3.35 -14.95 -1.95
N GLU A 414 -3.68 -15.37 -3.17
CA GLU A 414 -5.04 -15.34 -3.70
C GLU A 414 -5.94 -16.28 -2.88
N PHE A 415 -5.42 -17.45 -2.51
CA PHE A 415 -6.13 -18.41 -1.65
C PHE A 415 -6.46 -17.81 -0.28
N LYS A 416 -5.46 -17.22 0.40
CA LYS A 416 -5.67 -16.58 1.71
C LYS A 416 -6.71 -15.46 1.65
N LEU A 417 -6.66 -14.62 0.61
CA LEU A 417 -7.62 -13.54 0.46
C LEU A 417 -9.03 -14.06 0.14
N TYR A 418 -9.14 -15.06 -0.74
CA TYR A 418 -10.42 -15.69 -1.05
C TYR A 418 -11.03 -16.35 0.19
N GLN A 419 -10.23 -17.10 0.94
CA GLN A 419 -10.65 -17.73 2.20
C GLN A 419 -11.18 -16.70 3.20
N LEU A 420 -10.49 -15.58 3.35
CA LEU A 420 -10.91 -14.48 4.22
C LEU A 420 -12.28 -13.90 3.80
N VAL A 421 -12.48 -13.65 2.50
CA VAL A 421 -13.74 -13.16 1.95
C VAL A 421 -14.87 -14.17 2.14
N TRP A 422 -14.60 -15.44 1.87
CA TRP A 422 -15.57 -16.53 2.00
C TRP A 422 -16.01 -16.71 3.46
N GLN A 423 -15.05 -16.81 4.39
CA GLN A 423 -15.33 -16.98 5.82
C GLN A 423 -16.16 -15.83 6.38
N ARG A 424 -15.79 -14.58 6.06
CA ARG A 424 -16.54 -13.40 6.50
C ARG A 424 -17.97 -13.40 5.98
N PHE A 425 -18.16 -13.75 4.71
CA PHE A 425 -19.48 -13.79 4.11
C PHE A 425 -20.37 -14.86 4.74
N VAL A 426 -19.87 -16.09 4.88
CA VAL A 426 -20.62 -17.18 5.52
C VAL A 426 -20.97 -16.81 6.96
N ALA A 427 -19.99 -16.38 7.74
CA ALA A 427 -20.17 -15.98 9.13
C ALA A 427 -21.22 -14.86 9.29
N SER A 428 -21.28 -13.93 8.34
CA SER A 428 -22.26 -12.81 8.36
C SER A 428 -23.71 -13.27 8.36
N GLN A 429 -24.00 -14.47 7.86
CA GLN A 429 -25.34 -15.04 7.77
C GLN A 429 -25.60 -16.15 8.80
N MET A 430 -24.62 -16.41 9.70
CA MET A 430 -24.77 -17.41 10.78
C MET A 430 -25.44 -16.82 12.02
N ALA A 431 -25.86 -17.72 12.92
CA ALA A 431 -26.39 -17.37 14.24
C ALA A 431 -25.33 -16.68 15.11
N GLU A 432 -25.77 -15.88 16.05
CA GLU A 432 -24.93 -15.24 17.06
C GLU A 432 -24.23 -16.27 17.95
N ALA A 433 -23.03 -15.92 18.40
CA ALA A 433 -22.37 -16.66 19.48
C ALA A 433 -22.98 -16.26 20.82
N VAL A 434 -23.20 -17.25 21.68
CA VAL A 434 -23.82 -17.07 23.00
C VAL A 434 -22.80 -17.47 24.07
N PHE A 435 -22.62 -16.59 25.05
CA PHE A 435 -21.74 -16.78 26.18
C PHE A 435 -22.55 -16.67 27.46
N ASP A 436 -22.33 -17.59 28.40
CA ASP A 436 -22.79 -17.43 29.76
C ASP A 436 -21.75 -16.59 30.53
N GLN A 437 -22.08 -15.36 30.82
CA GLN A 437 -21.24 -14.44 31.59
C GLN A 437 -21.67 -14.43 33.04
N THR A 438 -20.77 -14.82 33.96
CA THR A 438 -20.94 -14.74 35.39
C THR A 438 -20.15 -13.55 35.90
N THR A 439 -20.81 -12.67 36.65
CA THR A 439 -20.17 -11.56 37.37
C THR A 439 -20.37 -11.79 38.84
N VAL A 440 -19.28 -11.77 39.62
CA VAL A 440 -19.29 -11.91 41.08
C VAL A 440 -18.78 -10.60 41.67
N ASP A 441 -19.63 -9.90 42.39
CA ASP A 441 -19.23 -8.77 43.22
C ASP A 441 -18.88 -9.27 44.64
N ILE A 442 -17.71 -8.89 45.11
CA ILE A 442 -17.10 -9.40 46.33
C ILE A 442 -16.83 -8.24 47.29
N GLN A 443 -17.39 -8.28 48.48
CA GLN A 443 -17.16 -7.30 49.52
C GLN A 443 -15.97 -7.73 50.36
N ALA A 444 -15.02 -6.80 50.56
CA ALA A 444 -13.85 -6.94 51.44
C ALA A 444 -13.70 -5.69 52.33
N GLY A 445 -14.36 -5.67 53.50
CA GLY A 445 -14.49 -4.46 54.30
C GLY A 445 -15.28 -3.36 53.57
N GLU A 446 -14.68 -2.17 53.44
CA GLU A 446 -15.26 -1.03 52.66
C GLU A 446 -14.94 -1.07 51.16
N ARG A 447 -14.35 -2.14 50.69
CA ARG A 447 -13.87 -2.32 49.30
C ARG A 447 -14.69 -3.35 48.55
N ARG A 448 -14.97 -3.07 47.27
CA ARG A 448 -15.65 -4.00 46.39
C ARG A 448 -14.71 -4.44 45.27
N LEU A 449 -14.56 -5.75 45.18
CA LEU A 449 -13.86 -6.38 44.07
C LEU A 449 -14.87 -7.00 43.12
N ARG A 450 -14.48 -7.16 41.86
CA ARG A 450 -15.30 -7.80 40.83
C ARG A 450 -14.49 -8.85 40.08
N ALA A 451 -15.09 -10.04 39.95
CA ALA A 451 -14.64 -11.08 39.06
C ALA A 451 -15.67 -11.28 37.95
N VAL A 452 -15.19 -11.42 36.73
CA VAL A 452 -16.05 -11.68 35.57
C VAL A 452 -15.54 -12.93 34.88
N GLY A 453 -16.37 -13.92 34.65
CA GLY A 453 -16.07 -15.12 33.89
C GLY A 453 -17.01 -15.23 32.69
N SER A 454 -16.53 -15.75 31.58
CA SER A 454 -17.33 -15.93 30.36
C SER A 454 -17.07 -17.31 29.79
N VAL A 455 -18.10 -18.12 29.65
CA VAL A 455 -18.01 -19.46 29.08
C VAL A 455 -18.80 -19.52 27.77
N PRO A 456 -18.23 -19.97 26.65
CA PRO A 456 -18.99 -20.11 25.42
C PRO A 456 -20.03 -21.23 25.59
N LYS A 457 -21.29 -20.89 25.39
CA LYS A 457 -22.44 -21.80 25.38
C LYS A 457 -22.74 -22.32 23.98
N PHE A 458 -22.60 -21.42 23.00
CA PHE A 458 -22.75 -21.68 21.58
C PHE A 458 -21.81 -20.77 20.78
N ASP A 459 -20.97 -21.37 19.94
CA ASP A 459 -19.95 -20.63 19.19
C ASP A 459 -20.51 -19.84 17.99
N GLY A 460 -21.67 -20.27 17.44
CA GLY A 460 -22.34 -19.56 16.35
C GLY A 460 -21.40 -19.23 15.19
N PHE A 461 -21.38 -17.98 14.76
CA PHE A 461 -20.53 -17.53 13.65
C PHE A 461 -19.01 -17.65 13.91
N LEU A 462 -18.61 -17.72 15.18
CA LEU A 462 -17.19 -17.89 15.57
C LEU A 462 -16.61 -19.23 15.12
N ALA A 463 -17.45 -20.25 14.88
CA ALA A 463 -17.03 -21.51 14.26
C ALA A 463 -16.36 -21.31 12.88
N VAL A 464 -16.62 -20.20 12.20
CA VAL A 464 -16.12 -19.91 10.84
C VAL A 464 -15.19 -18.71 10.82
N TYR A 465 -15.50 -17.68 11.57
CA TYR A 465 -14.82 -16.40 11.47
C TYR A 465 -14.79 -15.62 12.80
N GLU A 466 -13.60 -15.21 13.17
CA GLU A 466 -13.36 -14.23 14.22
C GLU A 466 -12.70 -12.99 13.61
N GLU A 467 -13.10 -11.78 13.99
CA GLU A 467 -12.53 -10.54 13.49
C GLU A 467 -11.11 -10.32 14.01
N GLY A 468 -10.21 -9.81 13.15
CA GLY A 468 -8.86 -9.45 13.57
C GLY A 468 -8.89 -8.20 14.47
N LYS A 469 -8.13 -8.22 15.55
CA LYS A 469 -8.10 -7.14 16.56
C LYS A 469 -6.88 -6.25 16.35
N ASP A 470 -7.03 -4.96 16.58
CA ASP A 470 -5.94 -4.01 16.66
C ASP A 470 -5.22 -4.17 18.03
N GLU A 471 -4.01 -3.63 18.19
CA GLU A 471 -3.23 -3.71 19.45
C GLU A 471 -4.06 -3.27 20.68
N GLN A 472 -4.78 -2.17 20.56
CA GLN A 472 -5.61 -1.64 21.63
C GLN A 472 -6.78 -2.57 22.00
N GLN A 473 -7.46 -3.12 21.01
CA GLN A 473 -8.54 -4.10 21.21
C GLN A 473 -8.03 -5.42 21.81
N ARG A 474 -6.78 -5.80 21.49
CA ARG A 474 -6.16 -6.99 22.09
C ARG A 474 -5.87 -6.76 23.57
N ALA A 475 -5.30 -5.59 23.93
CA ALA A 475 -5.02 -5.26 25.32
C ALA A 475 -6.31 -5.21 26.17
N GLU A 476 -7.39 -4.60 25.63
CA GLU A 476 -8.69 -4.55 26.31
C GLU A 476 -9.32 -5.95 26.49
N GLU A 477 -9.11 -6.87 25.53
CA GLU A 477 -9.64 -8.23 25.63
C GLU A 477 -8.72 -9.19 26.38
N GLU A 478 -7.42 -8.95 26.43
CA GLU A 478 -6.50 -9.70 27.29
C GLU A 478 -6.87 -9.44 28.75
N GLU A 479 -7.24 -8.21 29.13
CA GLU A 479 -7.84 -7.93 30.44
C GLU A 479 -9.20 -8.66 30.63
N GLU A 480 -10.04 -8.81 29.58
CA GLU A 480 -11.29 -9.59 29.65
C GLU A 480 -11.04 -11.11 29.52
N ALA A 481 -10.01 -11.58 28.84
CA ALA A 481 -9.75 -13.00 28.58
C ALA A 481 -9.03 -13.71 29.73
N GLU A 482 -8.38 -12.98 30.66
CA GLU A 482 -8.00 -13.51 31.96
C GLU A 482 -9.21 -13.90 32.81
N ALA A 483 -10.44 -13.53 32.39
CA ALA A 483 -11.71 -14.01 32.90
C ALA A 483 -11.93 -15.50 32.54
N ALA A 484 -11.11 -16.36 33.18
CA ALA A 484 -11.23 -17.79 33.12
C ALA A 484 -12.62 -18.23 33.63
N ARG A 485 -12.98 -19.48 33.38
CA ARG A 485 -14.17 -20.10 33.94
C ARG A 485 -14.15 -19.93 35.46
N LEU A 486 -15.05 -19.07 35.98
CA LEU A 486 -15.21 -18.91 37.42
C LEU A 486 -15.76 -20.23 38.04
N PRO A 487 -15.34 -20.58 39.27
CA PRO A 487 -15.97 -21.67 40.02
C PRO A 487 -17.44 -21.33 40.31
N VAL A 488 -18.16 -22.30 40.80
CA VAL A 488 -19.52 -22.06 41.32
C VAL A 488 -19.39 -21.32 42.66
N VAL A 489 -19.72 -20.03 42.65
CA VAL A 489 -19.76 -19.17 43.84
C VAL A 489 -21.20 -18.91 44.19
N ARG A 490 -21.52 -18.94 45.48
CA ARG A 490 -22.88 -18.63 46.01
C ARG A 490 -22.91 -17.28 46.68
N GLU A 491 -24.03 -16.58 46.58
CA GLU A 491 -24.22 -15.34 47.32
C GLU A 491 -24.10 -15.57 48.83
N GLY A 492 -23.33 -14.68 49.49
CA GLY A 492 -23.03 -14.79 50.91
C GLY A 492 -21.86 -15.73 51.23
N GLU A 493 -21.29 -16.44 50.27
CA GLU A 493 -20.16 -17.34 50.49
C GLU A 493 -18.91 -16.58 50.91
N THR A 494 -18.20 -17.12 51.92
CA THR A 494 -16.90 -16.59 52.34
C THR A 494 -15.80 -17.18 51.46
N LEU A 495 -14.98 -16.30 50.86
CA LEU A 495 -13.91 -16.66 49.95
C LEU A 495 -12.56 -16.59 50.68
N THR A 496 -11.66 -17.49 50.36
CA THR A 496 -10.30 -17.51 50.93
C THR A 496 -9.35 -16.73 50.06
N LEU A 497 -8.62 -15.76 50.62
CA LEU A 497 -7.58 -15.03 49.95
C LEU A 497 -6.32 -15.90 49.81
N ASN A 498 -5.86 -16.13 48.60
CA ASN A 498 -4.61 -16.83 48.31
C ASN A 498 -3.44 -15.87 48.17
N ALA A 499 -3.63 -14.81 47.36
CA ALA A 499 -2.60 -13.79 47.10
C ALA A 499 -3.23 -12.46 46.71
N LEU A 500 -2.52 -11.36 46.94
CA LEU A 500 -2.82 -10.04 46.37
C LEU A 500 -1.73 -9.68 45.36
N LYS A 501 -2.13 -9.14 44.24
CA LYS A 501 -1.26 -8.67 43.15
C LYS A 501 -1.50 -7.20 42.93
N PRO A 502 -0.79 -6.30 43.61
CA PRO A 502 -0.75 -4.90 43.26
C PRO A 502 0.16 -4.72 42.04
N GLU A 503 -0.34 -4.12 40.98
CA GLU A 503 0.37 -3.96 39.69
C GLU A 503 0.44 -2.48 39.33
N GLN A 504 1.64 -2.01 39.05
CA GLN A 504 1.91 -0.66 38.57
C GLN A 504 1.73 -0.59 37.06
N HIS A 505 0.97 0.39 36.60
CA HIS A 505 0.75 0.67 35.20
C HIS A 505 1.04 2.13 34.90
N PHE A 506 1.33 2.40 33.64
CA PHE A 506 1.39 3.74 33.10
C PHE A 506 0.45 3.84 31.92
N THR A 507 -0.28 4.95 31.83
CA THR A 507 -1.10 5.22 30.63
C THR A 507 -0.21 5.19 29.40
N GLN A 508 -0.74 4.65 28.30
CA GLN A 508 -0.02 4.52 27.03
C GLN A 508 -0.42 5.63 26.07
N PRO A 509 0.51 6.15 25.25
CA PRO A 509 0.16 7.10 24.20
C PRO A 509 -0.79 6.47 23.18
N PRO A 510 -1.58 7.29 22.45
CA PRO A 510 -2.41 6.76 21.39
C PRO A 510 -1.52 6.03 20.35
N PRO A 511 -1.92 4.83 19.91
CA PRO A 511 -1.08 4.03 19.03
C PRO A 511 -0.88 4.73 17.69
N ARG A 512 0.35 4.62 17.14
CA ARG A 512 0.64 5.04 15.78
C ARG A 512 -0.20 4.25 14.80
N PHE A 513 -0.61 4.89 13.71
CA PHE A 513 -1.38 4.20 12.68
C PHE A 513 -0.61 3.05 12.03
N THR A 514 -1.33 1.96 11.78
CA THR A 514 -0.98 0.95 10.77
C THR A 514 -1.68 1.30 9.45
N GLU A 515 -1.39 0.59 8.36
CA GLU A 515 -2.17 0.77 7.13
C GLU A 515 -3.67 0.50 7.37
N ALA A 516 -4.01 -0.48 8.19
CA ALA A 516 -5.39 -0.82 8.54
C ALA A 516 -6.08 0.30 9.32
N THR A 517 -5.46 0.78 10.39
CA THR A 517 -6.07 1.80 11.26
C THR A 517 -6.10 3.17 10.56
N LEU A 518 -5.15 3.47 9.67
CA LEU A 518 -5.21 4.69 8.86
C LEU A 518 -6.37 4.64 7.84
N VAL A 519 -6.60 3.50 7.18
CA VAL A 519 -7.77 3.35 6.30
C VAL A 519 -9.07 3.51 7.09
N LYS A 520 -9.16 2.92 8.28
CA LYS A 520 -10.32 3.06 9.18
C LYS A 520 -10.56 4.54 9.56
N GLU A 521 -9.51 5.25 9.94
CA GLU A 521 -9.56 6.67 10.30
C GLU A 521 -10.01 7.55 9.13
N LEU A 522 -9.42 7.35 7.94
CA LEU A 522 -9.81 8.08 6.74
C LEU A 522 -11.27 7.83 6.38
N GLU A 523 -11.73 6.59 6.46
CA GLU A 523 -13.13 6.22 6.21
C GLU A 523 -14.08 6.86 7.22
N GLN A 524 -13.74 6.85 8.52
CA GLN A 524 -14.56 7.46 9.58
C GLN A 524 -14.67 8.97 9.41
N LYS A 525 -13.60 9.61 8.94
CA LYS A 525 -13.56 11.06 8.66
C LYS A 525 -14.12 11.43 7.27
N GLY A 526 -14.60 10.48 6.48
CA GLY A 526 -15.14 10.73 5.13
C GLY A 526 -14.08 11.08 4.07
N ILE A 527 -12.80 10.86 4.37
CA ILE A 527 -11.66 11.21 3.51
C ILE A 527 -11.35 10.09 2.54
N GLY A 528 -11.48 10.35 1.24
CA GLY A 528 -11.29 9.34 0.20
C GLY A 528 -12.51 8.44 -0.01
N ARG A 529 -12.39 7.53 -0.95
CA ARG A 529 -13.45 6.58 -1.35
C ARG A 529 -12.81 5.21 -1.66
N PRO A 530 -13.60 4.14 -1.82
CA PRO A 530 -13.10 2.78 -2.11
C PRO A 530 -12.02 2.71 -3.20
N SER A 531 -12.13 3.54 -4.23
CA SER A 531 -11.16 3.59 -5.33
C SER A 531 -9.83 4.28 -4.96
N THR A 532 -9.77 5.07 -3.89
CA THR A 532 -8.63 5.96 -3.61
C THR A 532 -7.77 5.58 -2.41
N TYR A 533 -8.26 4.82 -1.43
CA TYR A 533 -7.48 4.47 -0.22
C TYR A 533 -6.09 3.91 -0.55
N ALA A 534 -6.03 2.93 -1.46
CA ALA A 534 -4.77 2.30 -1.85
C ALA A 534 -3.78 3.29 -2.51
N SER A 535 -4.28 4.22 -3.32
CA SER A 535 -3.45 5.24 -3.97
C SER A 535 -2.96 6.31 -3.01
N ILE A 536 -3.77 6.72 -2.03
CA ILE A 536 -3.42 7.67 -0.98
C ILE A 536 -2.24 7.13 -0.17
N LEU A 537 -2.39 5.93 0.42
CA LEU A 537 -1.34 5.32 1.23
C LEU A 537 -0.07 5.07 0.42
N SER A 538 -0.21 4.55 -0.80
CA SER A 538 0.96 4.33 -1.68
C SER A 538 1.70 5.63 -1.96
N THR A 539 0.98 6.75 -2.17
CA THR A 539 1.60 8.02 -2.52
C THR A 539 2.39 8.60 -1.35
N ILE A 540 1.84 8.64 -0.12
CA ILE A 540 2.56 9.18 1.04
C ILE A 540 3.80 8.35 1.39
N LEU A 541 3.77 7.03 1.16
CA LEU A 541 4.92 6.16 1.33
C LEU A 541 5.95 6.30 0.18
N GLU A 542 5.52 6.33 -1.09
CA GLU A 542 6.41 6.45 -2.26
C GLU A 542 7.08 7.84 -2.34
N ARG A 543 6.46 8.88 -1.78
CA ARG A 543 7.02 10.23 -1.65
C ARG A 543 7.93 10.39 -0.43
N GLU A 544 8.08 9.35 0.37
CA GLU A 544 8.87 9.37 1.61
C GLU A 544 8.36 10.44 2.61
N TYR A 545 7.06 10.77 2.59
CA TYR A 545 6.46 11.64 3.60
C TYR A 545 6.16 10.89 4.90
N VAL A 546 5.85 9.61 4.74
CA VAL A 546 5.61 8.66 5.82
C VAL A 546 6.53 7.47 5.63
N ARG A 547 7.07 6.94 6.70
CA ARG A 547 7.80 5.67 6.74
C ARG A 547 6.96 4.61 7.44
N LYS A 548 7.22 3.36 7.10
CA LYS A 548 6.61 2.20 7.76
C LYS A 548 7.72 1.42 8.48
N ASP A 549 7.61 1.31 9.79
CA ASP A 549 8.51 0.54 10.63
C ASP A 549 7.71 -0.44 11.50
N LYS A 550 8.11 -1.71 11.54
CA LYS A 550 7.39 -2.81 12.26
C LYS A 550 5.86 -2.78 12.06
N GLY A 551 5.40 -2.32 10.89
CA GLY A 551 3.97 -2.21 10.55
C GLY A 551 3.33 -0.87 10.92
N LYS A 552 3.94 -0.05 11.77
CA LYS A 552 3.46 1.27 12.21
C LYS A 552 3.92 2.36 11.24
N LEU A 553 3.07 3.35 11.03
CA LEU A 553 3.33 4.51 10.17
C LEU A 553 3.75 5.70 11.03
N SER A 554 4.86 6.33 10.67
CA SER A 554 5.33 7.57 11.29
C SER A 554 5.72 8.57 10.22
N PRO A 555 5.50 9.88 10.42
CA PRO A 555 5.94 10.88 9.46
C PRO A 555 7.46 10.93 9.41
N THR A 556 8.00 11.31 8.27
CA THR A 556 9.40 11.70 8.17
C THR A 556 9.53 13.19 8.47
N PRO A 557 10.73 13.67 8.84
CA PRO A 557 10.95 15.12 8.98
C PRO A 557 10.56 15.93 7.75
N LEU A 558 10.77 15.37 6.56
CA LEU A 558 10.30 15.95 5.31
C LEU A 558 8.76 16.01 5.24
N GLY A 559 8.10 14.94 5.67
CA GLY A 559 6.65 14.85 5.72
C GLY A 559 6.04 15.90 6.67
N GLU A 560 6.62 16.09 7.85
CA GLU A 560 6.18 17.10 8.82
C GLU A 560 6.30 18.51 8.24
N ILE A 561 7.46 18.84 7.67
CA ILE A 561 7.68 20.16 7.05
C ILE A 561 6.71 20.41 5.89
N VAL A 562 6.51 19.42 5.02
CA VAL A 562 5.57 19.56 3.89
C VAL A 562 4.14 19.72 4.41
N SER A 563 3.75 18.97 5.43
CA SER A 563 2.44 19.10 6.07
C SER A 563 2.24 20.52 6.64
N ASP A 564 3.19 21.02 7.42
CA ASP A 564 3.09 22.33 8.06
C ASP A 564 3.03 23.48 7.04
N LEU A 565 3.89 23.46 6.03
CA LEU A 565 3.89 24.45 4.97
C LEU A 565 2.55 24.48 4.23
N LEU A 566 2.01 23.32 3.91
CA LEU A 566 0.74 23.22 3.19
C LEU A 566 -0.45 23.62 4.04
N ILE A 567 -0.51 23.21 5.31
CA ILE A 567 -1.59 23.58 6.23
C ILE A 567 -1.57 25.08 6.52
N LYS A 568 -0.38 25.66 6.74
CA LYS A 568 -0.23 27.10 6.99
C LYS A 568 -0.66 27.96 5.79
N SER A 569 -0.36 27.51 4.56
CA SER A 569 -0.64 28.27 3.34
C SER A 569 -2.03 28.02 2.74
N PHE A 570 -2.62 26.86 3.01
CA PHE A 570 -3.90 26.39 2.46
C PHE A 570 -4.76 25.77 3.57
N ALA A 571 -5.00 26.51 4.65
CA ALA A 571 -5.60 26.01 5.88
C ALA A 571 -6.94 25.29 5.66
N ASP A 572 -7.80 25.86 4.81
CA ASP A 572 -9.13 25.31 4.54
C ASP A 572 -9.09 24.13 3.58
N ILE A 573 -8.31 24.22 2.50
CA ILE A 573 -8.26 23.21 1.43
C ILE A 573 -7.71 21.87 1.93
N PHE A 574 -6.76 21.90 2.87
CA PHE A 574 -6.20 20.73 3.52
C PHE A 574 -6.80 20.45 4.91
N ASP A 575 -7.98 21.06 5.17
CA ASP A 575 -8.78 20.72 6.34
C ASP A 575 -9.50 19.38 6.15
N VAL A 576 -9.64 18.63 7.26
CA VAL A 576 -10.27 17.31 7.29
C VAL A 576 -11.75 17.39 6.91
N GLN A 577 -12.48 18.34 7.51
CA GLN A 577 -13.92 18.48 7.32
C GLN A 577 -14.23 19.03 5.91
N TYR A 578 -13.45 20.01 5.46
CA TYR A 578 -13.57 20.55 4.10
C TYR A 578 -13.30 19.45 3.04
N THR A 579 -12.28 18.63 3.24
CA THR A 579 -11.99 17.52 2.32
C THR A 579 -13.12 16.48 2.30
N ALA A 580 -13.69 16.15 3.45
CA ALA A 580 -14.86 15.25 3.55
C ALA A 580 -16.06 15.83 2.80
N ARG A 581 -16.37 17.10 3.03
CA ARG A 581 -17.46 17.82 2.33
C ARG A 581 -17.26 17.81 0.81
N MET A 582 -16.06 18.07 0.32
CA MET A 582 -15.77 18.00 -1.13
C MET A 582 -15.96 16.58 -1.71
N GLU A 583 -15.72 15.53 -0.92
CA GLU A 583 -16.00 14.16 -1.35
C GLU A 583 -17.52 13.89 -1.39
N GLU A 584 -18.29 14.48 -0.46
CA GLU A 584 -19.76 14.43 -0.46
C GLU A 584 -20.35 15.20 -1.66
N GLU A 585 -19.83 16.40 -1.96
CA GLU A 585 -20.24 17.18 -3.14
C GLU A 585 -19.98 16.42 -4.45
N LEU A 586 -18.89 15.67 -4.54
CA LEU A 586 -18.63 14.80 -5.70
C LEU A 586 -19.61 13.61 -5.78
N ASP A 587 -20.10 13.10 -4.64
CA ASP A 587 -21.16 12.10 -4.62
C ASP A 587 -22.52 12.72 -5.00
N GLU A 588 -22.82 13.97 -4.59
CA GLU A 588 -23.99 14.70 -5.05
C GLU A 588 -23.98 14.99 -6.56
N VAL A 589 -22.82 15.24 -7.15
CA VAL A 589 -22.66 15.31 -8.62
C VAL A 589 -22.97 13.96 -9.27
N GLU A 590 -22.53 12.87 -8.67
CA GLU A 590 -22.82 11.51 -9.13
C GLU A 590 -24.32 11.20 -9.09
N GLU A 591 -25.01 11.66 -8.06
CA GLU A 591 -26.46 11.54 -7.92
C GLU A 591 -27.25 12.53 -8.79
N GLY A 592 -26.59 13.46 -9.48
CA GLY A 592 -27.21 14.49 -10.32
C GLY A 592 -27.86 15.63 -9.54
N LYS A 593 -27.54 15.77 -8.25
CA LYS A 593 -28.08 16.83 -7.37
C LYS A 593 -27.31 18.14 -7.46
N LEU A 594 -26.03 18.08 -7.84
CA LEU A 594 -25.12 19.21 -7.94
C LEU A 594 -24.51 19.28 -9.34
N ASP A 595 -24.44 20.49 -9.93
CA ASP A 595 -23.68 20.69 -11.18
C ASP A 595 -22.18 20.68 -10.91
N TRP A 596 -21.43 19.89 -11.66
CA TRP A 596 -20.01 19.69 -11.46
C TRP A 596 -19.18 20.96 -11.73
N ARG A 597 -19.65 21.90 -12.59
CA ARG A 597 -18.96 23.15 -12.84
C ARG A 597 -19.15 24.12 -11.68
N ALA A 598 -20.35 24.18 -11.12
CA ALA A 598 -20.64 24.99 -9.94
C ALA A 598 -19.76 24.56 -8.74
N ALA A 599 -19.62 23.24 -8.50
CA ALA A 599 -18.73 22.72 -7.48
C ALA A 599 -17.25 23.09 -7.72
N LEU A 600 -16.80 23.07 -8.96
CA LEU A 600 -15.43 23.46 -9.31
C LEU A 600 -15.20 24.99 -9.19
N GLU A 601 -16.20 25.82 -9.50
CA GLU A 601 -16.13 27.27 -9.41
C GLU A 601 -16.03 27.72 -7.95
N GLU A 602 -16.90 27.21 -7.08
CA GLU A 602 -16.83 27.46 -5.63
C GLU A 602 -15.47 27.09 -5.05
N PHE A 603 -14.95 25.93 -5.42
CA PHE A 603 -13.62 25.52 -5.00
C PHE A 603 -12.52 26.44 -5.51
N TYR A 604 -12.56 26.79 -6.81
CA TYR A 604 -11.46 27.48 -7.47
C TYR A 604 -11.34 28.95 -7.04
N GLU A 605 -12.44 29.64 -6.77
CA GLU A 605 -12.44 31.02 -6.27
C GLU A 605 -11.58 31.13 -5.00
N LYS A 606 -11.78 30.25 -4.03
CA LYS A 606 -11.01 30.25 -2.80
C LYS A 606 -9.58 29.77 -3.02
N PHE A 607 -9.41 28.71 -3.82
CA PHE A 607 -8.11 28.13 -4.12
C PHE A 607 -7.17 29.12 -4.80
N ALA A 608 -7.66 29.94 -5.73
CA ALA A 608 -6.86 30.92 -6.43
C ALA A 608 -6.30 32.01 -5.48
N LEU A 609 -7.11 32.47 -4.55
CA LEU A 609 -6.70 33.46 -3.52
C LEU A 609 -5.64 32.88 -2.58
N ASP A 610 -5.84 31.65 -2.12
CA ASP A 610 -4.87 30.95 -1.28
C ASP A 610 -3.55 30.68 -2.02
N LEU A 611 -3.64 30.34 -3.30
CA LEU A 611 -2.47 30.10 -4.15
C LEU A 611 -1.64 31.36 -4.37
N GLU A 612 -2.29 32.51 -4.61
CA GLU A 612 -1.62 33.83 -4.75
C GLU A 612 -0.88 34.20 -3.45
N ARG A 613 -1.57 34.13 -2.31
CA ARG A 613 -0.98 34.35 -0.98
C ARG A 613 0.17 33.38 -0.69
N ALA A 614 0.01 32.07 -1.00
CA ALA A 614 1.04 31.09 -0.77
C ALA A 614 2.30 31.31 -1.62
N ASN A 615 2.18 31.83 -2.84
CA ASN A 615 3.33 32.17 -3.67
C ASN A 615 4.22 33.20 -2.99
N GLU A 616 3.64 34.22 -2.32
CA GLU A 616 4.33 35.28 -1.65
C GLU A 616 4.81 34.89 -0.25
N GLU A 617 3.93 34.33 0.58
CA GLU A 617 4.14 34.15 2.01
C GLU A 617 4.73 32.83 2.43
N MET A 618 4.62 31.75 1.59
CA MET A 618 5.11 30.43 1.96
C MET A 618 6.61 30.42 2.23
N GLU A 619 6.98 29.99 3.42
CA GLU A 619 8.36 29.92 3.88
C GLU A 619 9.22 29.00 2.99
N SER A 620 10.49 29.34 2.80
CA SER A 620 11.40 28.59 1.96
C SER A 620 12.43 27.80 2.77
N VAL A 621 12.29 26.49 2.78
CA VAL A 621 13.27 25.56 3.39
C VAL A 621 14.64 25.64 2.70
N LYS A 622 14.67 25.99 1.42
CA LYS A 622 15.94 26.21 0.70
C LYS A 622 16.66 27.48 1.17
N ALA A 623 15.92 28.54 1.46
CA ALA A 623 16.48 29.77 2.04
C ALA A 623 16.91 29.53 3.49
N GLY A 624 16.19 28.69 4.22
CA GLY A 624 16.43 28.32 5.61
C GLY A 624 15.29 28.70 6.53
N LEU A 625 14.72 27.72 7.22
CA LEU A 625 13.73 27.96 8.29
C LEU A 625 14.46 28.25 9.59
N PRO A 626 14.07 29.29 10.34
CA PRO A 626 14.65 29.56 11.65
C PRO A 626 14.41 28.40 12.62
N THR A 627 15.40 28.08 13.43
CA THR A 627 15.28 27.09 14.51
C THR A 627 15.64 27.74 15.84
N GLN A 628 15.33 27.10 16.95
CA GLN A 628 15.74 27.54 18.29
C GLN A 628 17.20 27.18 18.61
N GLU A 629 17.85 26.38 17.76
CA GLU A 629 19.23 25.96 17.95
C GLU A 629 20.22 27.06 17.63
N THR A 630 21.29 27.12 18.43
CA THR A 630 22.39 28.05 18.24
C THR A 630 23.65 27.33 17.74
N CYS A 631 24.43 28.05 16.98
CA CYS A 631 25.70 27.55 16.42
C CYS A 631 26.75 27.49 17.53
N ASP A 632 27.30 26.30 17.77
CA ASP A 632 28.36 26.02 18.72
C ASP A 632 29.71 26.72 18.40
N ARG A 633 29.88 27.20 17.15
CA ARG A 633 31.12 27.91 16.74
C ARG A 633 31.02 29.44 16.86
N CYS A 634 29.87 30.04 16.62
CA CYS A 634 29.74 31.50 16.56
C CYS A 634 28.54 32.07 17.30
N GLY A 635 27.73 31.24 17.98
CA GLY A 635 26.57 31.66 18.77
C GLY A 635 25.36 32.16 17.97
N LYS A 636 25.44 32.29 16.63
CA LYS A 636 24.32 32.74 15.79
C LYS A 636 23.27 31.62 15.65
N PRO A 637 21.98 31.94 15.39
CA PRO A 637 20.94 30.94 15.16
C PRO A 637 21.27 29.97 14.03
N MET A 638 20.84 28.72 14.16
CA MET A 638 20.91 27.75 13.08
C MET A 638 19.62 27.78 12.24
N LEU A 639 19.77 27.56 10.95
CA LEU A 639 18.68 27.51 9.99
C LEU A 639 18.54 26.08 9.44
N LEU A 640 17.33 25.55 9.47
CA LEU A 640 17.02 24.27 8.85
C LEU A 640 16.92 24.45 7.33
N ARG A 641 17.77 23.77 6.58
CA ARG A 641 17.85 23.85 5.12
C ARG A 641 17.73 22.49 4.45
N MET A 642 17.28 22.50 3.20
CA MET A 642 17.23 21.31 2.34
C MET A 642 18.46 21.27 1.44
N GLY A 643 19.32 20.29 1.68
CA GLY A 643 20.49 20.00 0.84
C GLY A 643 20.27 18.85 -0.15
N ARG A 644 21.34 18.51 -0.87
CA ARG A 644 21.36 17.38 -1.83
C ARG A 644 21.11 16.04 -1.15
N HIS A 645 21.50 15.90 0.10
CA HIS A 645 21.46 14.66 0.87
C HIS A 645 20.29 14.59 1.88
N GLY A 646 19.51 15.64 2.03
CA GLY A 646 18.42 15.74 2.97
C GLY A 646 18.42 17.07 3.73
N LEU A 647 17.67 17.12 4.82
CA LEU A 647 17.62 18.25 5.74
C LEU A 647 18.93 18.35 6.54
N PHE A 648 19.40 19.56 6.81
CA PHE A 648 20.55 19.85 7.65
C PHE A 648 20.40 21.22 8.29
N LEU A 649 21.04 21.41 9.43
CA LEU A 649 21.13 22.69 10.10
C LEU A 649 22.36 23.43 9.57
N ALA A 650 22.21 24.68 9.18
CA ALA A 650 23.28 25.58 8.72
C ALA A 650 23.30 26.82 9.56
N CYS A 651 24.49 27.27 9.93
CA CYS A 651 24.63 28.54 10.64
C CYS A 651 24.14 29.72 9.80
N SER A 652 23.35 30.62 10.40
CA SER A 652 22.87 31.84 9.74
C SER A 652 24.03 32.84 9.43
N GLY A 653 25.19 32.66 10.03
CA GLY A 653 26.41 33.39 9.77
C GLY A 653 27.17 33.00 8.49
N TYR A 654 26.63 32.11 7.65
CA TYR A 654 27.25 31.79 6.37
C TYR A 654 27.32 33.04 5.46
N PRO A 655 28.46 33.29 4.76
CA PRO A 655 29.62 32.43 4.56
C PRO A 655 30.72 32.50 5.65
N ASP A 656 30.66 33.43 6.57
CA ASP A 656 31.69 33.63 7.59
C ASP A 656 31.81 32.41 8.55
N CYS A 657 30.68 31.80 8.87
CA CYS A 657 30.62 30.55 9.62
C CYS A 657 30.01 29.45 8.75
N THR A 658 30.80 28.44 8.44
CA THR A 658 30.39 27.31 7.60
C THR A 658 29.90 26.11 8.40
N ASN A 659 29.55 26.30 9.68
CA ASN A 659 29.11 25.22 10.54
C ASN A 659 27.78 24.61 10.06
N THR A 660 27.73 23.29 9.98
CA THR A 660 26.53 22.51 9.64
C THR A 660 26.42 21.30 10.54
N ARG A 661 25.22 20.98 10.97
CA ARG A 661 24.88 19.78 11.77
C ARG A 661 23.73 19.01 11.14
N GLU A 662 23.63 17.72 11.43
CA GLU A 662 22.41 16.97 11.18
C GLU A 662 21.38 17.39 12.22
N PRO A 663 20.11 17.69 11.84
CA PRO A 663 19.08 18.03 12.80
C PRO A 663 18.80 16.78 13.65
N GLU A 664 18.81 16.94 14.97
CA GLU A 664 18.37 15.93 15.91
C GLU A 664 16.83 15.91 15.86
N PHE A 665 16.29 15.03 15.04
CA PHE A 665 14.89 14.67 15.14
C PHE A 665 14.77 13.61 16.24
N GLU A 666 14.27 14.00 17.40
CA GLU A 666 13.99 13.04 18.47
C GLU A 666 13.07 11.95 17.94
N VAL A 667 13.63 10.76 17.77
CA VAL A 667 12.88 9.53 17.51
C VAL A 667 12.43 9.00 18.86
N HIS A 668 11.43 9.63 19.48
CA HIS A 668 10.81 9.10 20.68
C HIS A 668 10.07 7.79 20.34
N GLY A 669 10.38 6.73 21.08
CA GLY A 669 9.65 5.46 21.08
C GLY A 669 10.15 4.44 20.06
N ILE A 670 11.42 4.04 20.18
CA ILE A 670 11.75 2.64 20.05
C ILE A 670 11.54 2.09 21.45
N ASP A 671 10.52 1.27 21.64
CA ASP A 671 10.40 0.49 22.86
C ASP A 671 11.74 -0.21 23.09
N SER A 672 12.37 0.11 24.20
CA SER A 672 13.68 -0.41 24.61
C SER A 672 13.58 -1.86 25.12
N ASP A 673 12.61 -2.62 24.63
CA ASP A 673 12.39 -4.01 25.02
C ASP A 673 12.94 -5.04 24.02
N ASP A 674 13.77 -4.56 23.08
CA ASP A 674 14.69 -5.46 22.39
C ASP A 674 16.09 -5.18 22.94
N THR A 675 16.52 -5.98 23.88
CA THR A 675 17.92 -6.19 24.22
C THR A 675 18.66 -6.62 22.96
N THR A 676 18.91 -5.67 22.06
CA THR A 676 20.07 -5.77 21.19
C THR A 676 21.25 -5.74 22.13
N PRO A 677 22.17 -6.74 22.05
CA PRO A 677 23.38 -6.69 22.82
C PRO A 677 24.02 -5.33 22.59
N GLU A 678 24.47 -4.69 23.67
CA GLU A 678 25.20 -3.43 23.68
C GLU A 678 26.06 -3.35 22.43
N SER A 679 25.69 -2.44 21.50
CA SER A 679 26.47 -2.26 20.30
C SER A 679 27.82 -1.76 20.76
N GLU A 680 28.84 -2.63 20.68
CA GLU A 680 30.23 -2.26 20.90
C GLU A 680 30.49 -0.97 20.14
N VAL A 681 30.80 0.09 20.87
CA VAL A 681 31.16 1.38 20.30
C VAL A 681 32.33 1.12 19.33
N GLN A 682 32.06 1.14 18.03
CA GLN A 682 33.06 0.92 17.02
C GLN A 682 34.06 2.08 17.03
N LEU A 683 35.29 1.80 17.40
CA LEU A 683 36.35 2.78 17.36
C LEU A 683 37.00 2.84 15.96
N CYS A 684 37.50 4.00 15.62
CA CYS A 684 38.20 4.24 14.36
C CYS A 684 39.59 3.60 14.39
N ASP A 685 39.86 2.69 13.45
CA ASP A 685 41.13 1.98 13.35
C ASP A 685 42.34 2.92 13.14
N ASN A 686 42.10 4.15 12.64
CA ASN A 686 43.15 5.09 12.31
C ASN A 686 43.49 6.10 13.43
N CYS A 687 42.49 6.51 14.25
CA CYS A 687 42.67 7.55 15.25
C CYS A 687 42.06 7.24 16.62
N GLY A 688 41.45 6.07 16.81
CA GLY A 688 40.91 5.60 18.08
C GLY A 688 39.60 6.31 18.52
N ARG A 689 39.13 7.32 17.80
CA ARG A 689 37.87 8.02 18.15
C ARG A 689 36.66 7.18 17.76
N GLU A 690 35.54 7.43 18.38
CA GLU A 690 34.28 6.76 18.07
C GLU A 690 33.87 6.94 16.60
N MET A 691 33.26 5.91 16.02
CA MET A 691 32.67 5.98 14.68
C MET A 691 31.18 6.24 14.79
N VAL A 692 30.74 7.28 14.08
CA VAL A 692 29.31 7.68 14.01
C VAL A 692 28.68 7.25 12.69
N ILE A 693 27.43 6.86 12.72
CA ILE A 693 26.70 6.48 11.52
C ILE A 693 26.33 7.74 10.73
N LYS A 694 26.82 7.83 9.47
CA LYS A 694 26.48 8.91 8.55
C LYS A 694 25.82 8.37 7.28
N ARG A 695 25.00 9.20 6.64
CA ARG A 695 24.33 8.86 5.38
C ARG A 695 25.03 9.55 4.20
N GLY A 696 25.55 8.75 3.26
CA GLY A 696 26.20 9.24 2.06
C GLY A 696 25.45 8.85 0.78
N ARG A 697 26.04 9.20 -0.37
CA ARG A 697 25.48 8.92 -1.71
C ARG A 697 25.18 7.43 -1.97
N PHE A 698 25.84 6.53 -1.25
CA PHE A 698 25.74 5.09 -1.44
C PHE A 698 25.02 4.36 -0.29
N GLY A 699 24.42 5.08 0.64
CA GLY A 699 23.72 4.54 1.82
C GLY A 699 24.35 5.00 3.14
N THR A 700 23.93 4.39 4.24
CA THR A 700 24.49 4.62 5.59
C THR A 700 25.82 3.91 5.75
N PHE A 701 26.75 4.57 6.44
CA PHE A 701 28.10 4.06 6.71
C PHE A 701 28.61 4.62 8.04
N TYR A 702 29.57 3.96 8.66
CA TYR A 702 30.28 4.48 9.81
C TYR A 702 31.35 5.48 9.33
N ALA A 703 31.36 6.68 9.90
CA ALA A 703 32.41 7.69 9.70
C ALA A 703 33.05 8.02 11.03
N CYS A 704 34.36 8.28 11.00
CA CYS A 704 35.07 8.73 12.18
C CYS A 704 34.52 10.08 12.66
N SER A 705 34.26 10.22 13.98
CA SER A 705 33.84 11.49 14.58
C SER A 705 34.92 12.60 14.47
N GLY A 706 36.16 12.23 14.23
CA GLY A 706 37.28 13.16 13.99
C GLY A 706 37.35 13.76 12.58
N TYR A 707 36.32 13.64 11.76
CA TYR A 707 36.29 14.32 10.46
C TYR A 707 36.20 15.85 10.63
N PRO A 708 36.98 16.66 9.87
CA PRO A 708 37.73 16.35 8.65
C PRO A 708 39.16 15.82 8.85
N ASP A 709 39.70 15.81 10.09
CA ASP A 709 41.07 15.42 10.37
C ASP A 709 41.28 13.92 10.13
N CYS A 710 40.32 13.08 10.49
CA CYS A 710 40.32 11.67 10.18
C CYS A 710 39.16 11.35 9.21
N LYS A 711 39.49 10.83 8.03
CA LYS A 711 38.52 10.53 6.95
C LYS A 711 38.12 9.06 6.89
N THR A 712 38.40 8.27 7.93
CA THR A 712 38.12 6.83 7.95
C THR A 712 36.60 6.57 7.92
N THR A 713 36.18 5.68 7.04
CA THR A 713 34.77 5.26 6.93
C THR A 713 34.69 3.74 6.81
N LYS A 714 33.67 3.12 7.43
CA LYS A 714 33.39 1.67 7.35
C LYS A 714 31.96 1.46 6.86
N PRO A 715 31.68 0.47 6.01
CA PRO A 715 30.29 0.18 5.59
C PRO A 715 29.46 -0.35 6.76
N LEU A 716 28.21 0.09 6.86
CA LEU A 716 27.25 -0.46 7.82
C LEU A 716 26.77 -1.82 7.28
N THR A 717 27.06 -2.91 7.95
CA THR A 717 26.58 -4.25 7.60
C THR A 717 25.14 -4.42 8.04
N ALA A 718 24.18 -4.00 7.20
CA ALA A 718 22.78 -4.40 7.30
C ALA A 718 22.45 -5.26 6.09
N ARG A 719 22.26 -6.56 6.34
CA ARG A 719 21.65 -7.59 5.46
C ARG A 719 21.62 -7.29 3.96
N GLY A 720 22.62 -7.79 3.23
CA GLY A 720 22.46 -8.14 1.82
C GLY A 720 23.10 -7.26 0.75
N ARG A 721 24.07 -6.38 1.05
CA ARG A 721 24.92 -5.76 0.02
C ARG A 721 26.30 -5.45 0.57
N GLY A 722 27.19 -6.38 0.36
CA GLY A 722 28.59 -6.24 0.69
C GLY A 722 29.13 -7.52 1.28
N ALA A 723 29.20 -8.58 0.47
CA ALA A 723 30.10 -9.68 0.79
C ALA A 723 31.48 -9.06 0.98
N GLU A 724 32.18 -9.42 2.05
CA GLU A 724 33.58 -9.05 2.25
C GLU A 724 34.36 -9.34 0.95
N PRO A 725 35.33 -8.49 0.58
CA PRO A 725 36.13 -8.71 -0.61
C PRO A 725 36.73 -10.11 -0.53
N VAL A 726 36.36 -11.00 -1.43
CA VAL A 726 36.88 -12.37 -1.44
C VAL A 726 38.28 -12.31 -2.01
N PRO A 727 39.33 -12.67 -1.23
CA PRO A 727 40.69 -12.70 -1.72
C PRO A 727 40.84 -13.78 -2.80
N LEU A 728 41.48 -13.43 -3.88
CA LEU A 728 41.84 -14.35 -4.96
C LEU A 728 43.31 -14.79 -4.75
N ASN A 729 43.64 -16.01 -5.14
CA ASN A 729 45.03 -16.52 -5.13
C ASN A 729 45.84 -15.96 -6.30
N GLU A 730 45.67 -14.67 -6.61
CA GLU A 730 46.39 -13.98 -7.69
C GLU A 730 46.90 -12.64 -7.18
N ASN A 731 48.14 -12.29 -7.64
CA ASN A 731 48.75 -11.02 -7.30
C ASN A 731 48.50 -9.96 -8.39
N CYS A 732 48.44 -8.72 -7.96
CA CYS A 732 48.24 -7.58 -8.87
C CYS A 732 49.48 -7.43 -9.79
N PRO A 733 49.28 -7.36 -11.11
CA PRO A 733 50.39 -7.22 -12.06
C PRO A 733 51.08 -5.85 -11.99
N GLU A 734 50.43 -4.83 -11.38
CA GLU A 734 51.05 -3.48 -11.27
C GLU A 734 51.80 -3.26 -9.98
N CYS A 735 51.40 -3.85 -8.82
CA CYS A 735 52.02 -3.58 -7.53
C CYS A 735 52.33 -4.82 -6.71
N GLY A 736 52.05 -6.03 -7.19
CA GLY A 736 52.27 -7.29 -6.47
C GLY A 736 51.34 -7.56 -5.31
N GLY A 737 50.42 -6.63 -4.96
CA GLY A 737 49.44 -6.81 -3.90
C GLY A 737 48.36 -7.84 -4.28
N GLN A 738 47.67 -8.42 -3.31
CA GLN A 738 46.67 -9.45 -3.55
C GLN A 738 45.46 -8.88 -4.33
N LEU A 739 44.94 -9.64 -5.26
CA LEU A 739 43.68 -9.30 -5.95
C LEU A 739 42.50 -9.78 -5.14
N VAL A 740 41.46 -8.94 -5.09
CA VAL A 740 40.20 -9.20 -4.39
C VAL A 740 38.98 -9.02 -5.30
N GLU A 741 38.00 -9.86 -5.12
CA GLU A 741 36.73 -9.73 -5.82
C GLU A 741 35.82 -8.75 -5.10
N LYS A 742 35.29 -7.76 -5.83
CA LYS A 742 34.42 -6.72 -5.28
C LYS A 742 33.13 -6.56 -6.09
N HIS A 743 32.06 -6.16 -5.42
CA HIS A 743 30.81 -5.79 -6.06
C HIS A 743 30.81 -4.30 -6.46
N GLY A 744 30.61 -4.03 -7.76
CA GLY A 744 30.50 -2.68 -8.28
C GLY A 744 29.12 -2.36 -8.84
N ARG A 745 28.92 -1.09 -9.26
CA ARG A 745 27.65 -0.60 -9.84
C ARG A 745 27.20 -1.39 -11.06
N TYR A 746 28.11 -1.99 -11.79
CA TYR A 746 27.85 -2.69 -13.07
C TYR A 746 27.99 -4.21 -12.97
N GLY A 747 28.28 -4.75 -11.81
CA GLY A 747 28.47 -6.18 -11.53
C GLY A 747 29.76 -6.46 -10.74
N MET A 748 30.13 -7.73 -10.70
CA MET A 748 31.36 -8.18 -10.03
C MET A 748 32.59 -7.77 -10.83
N PHE A 749 33.65 -7.33 -10.13
CA PHE A 749 34.95 -7.02 -10.73
C PHE A 749 36.08 -7.40 -9.78
N ILE A 750 37.28 -7.59 -10.32
CA ILE A 750 38.48 -7.90 -9.58
C ILE A 750 39.30 -6.61 -9.42
N ALA A 751 39.72 -6.30 -8.23
CA ALA A 751 40.51 -5.09 -7.92
C ALA A 751 41.70 -5.44 -7.05
N CYS A 752 42.73 -4.59 -7.04
CA CYS A 752 43.84 -4.70 -6.14
C CYS A 752 43.42 -4.38 -4.69
N SER A 753 43.90 -5.13 -3.71
CA SER A 753 43.69 -4.87 -2.27
C SER A 753 44.27 -3.53 -1.81
N ASN A 754 45.36 -3.07 -2.48
CA ASN A 754 46.06 -1.83 -2.12
C ASN A 754 45.38 -0.56 -2.69
N PHE A 755 44.10 -0.60 -3.01
CA PHE A 755 43.35 0.61 -3.36
C PHE A 755 43.24 1.53 -2.11
N PRO A 756 43.49 2.85 -2.21
CA PRO A 756 43.56 3.70 -3.44
C PRO A 756 44.98 3.86 -4.04
N GLU A 757 46.04 3.31 -3.46
CA GLU A 757 47.43 3.46 -3.94
C GLU A 757 47.63 2.74 -5.27
N CYS A 758 47.08 1.54 -5.42
CA CYS A 758 46.99 0.84 -6.69
C CYS A 758 45.54 0.80 -7.19
N ARG A 759 45.33 1.27 -8.41
CA ARG A 759 43.99 1.36 -9.03
C ARG A 759 43.71 0.26 -10.04
N TYR A 760 44.49 -0.80 -10.05
CA TYR A 760 44.32 -1.91 -10.96
C TYR A 760 42.93 -2.55 -10.76
N THR A 761 42.20 -2.69 -11.85
CA THR A 761 40.90 -3.38 -11.89
C THR A 761 40.73 -4.14 -13.21
N ARG A 762 40.16 -5.34 -13.13
CA ARG A 762 39.73 -6.10 -14.31
C ARG A 762 38.30 -6.62 -14.16
N GLN A 763 37.65 -6.89 -15.30
CA GLN A 763 36.31 -7.49 -15.29
C GLN A 763 36.40 -8.98 -14.91
N LYS A 764 35.47 -9.47 -14.09
CA LYS A 764 35.33 -10.91 -13.85
C LYS A 764 34.68 -11.55 -15.08
N THR A 765 35.40 -12.41 -15.76
CA THR A 765 34.89 -13.15 -16.94
C THR A 765 34.31 -14.50 -16.50
N LEU A 766 33.47 -15.08 -17.33
CA LEU A 766 32.88 -16.41 -17.11
C LEU A 766 33.76 -17.55 -17.69
N GLY A 767 34.92 -17.24 -18.29
CA GLY A 767 35.74 -18.20 -19.00
C GLY A 767 35.14 -18.72 -20.30
N ILE A 768 34.04 -18.11 -20.77
CA ILE A 768 33.31 -18.52 -21.98
C ILE A 768 33.65 -17.55 -23.10
N LYS A 769 34.22 -18.02 -24.20
CA LYS A 769 34.51 -17.19 -25.36
C LYS A 769 33.26 -16.63 -26.00
N CYS A 770 33.29 -15.39 -26.41
CA CYS A 770 32.20 -14.75 -27.12
C CYS A 770 31.90 -15.44 -28.46
N PRO A 771 30.63 -15.86 -28.72
CA PRO A 771 30.28 -16.60 -29.93
C PRO A 771 30.35 -15.73 -31.20
N GLU A 772 30.31 -14.39 -31.10
CA GLU A 772 30.42 -13.48 -32.25
C GLU A 772 31.88 -13.15 -32.60
N CYS A 773 32.66 -12.64 -31.65
CA CYS A 773 34.02 -12.18 -31.96
C CYS A 773 35.12 -13.20 -31.68
N GLN A 774 34.84 -14.25 -30.93
CA GLN A 774 35.74 -15.31 -30.50
C GLN A 774 37.02 -14.88 -29.76
N GLN A 775 37.26 -13.56 -29.68
CA GLN A 775 38.46 -12.95 -29.06
C GLN A 775 38.19 -12.48 -27.60
N GLY A 776 36.94 -12.05 -27.28
CA GLY A 776 36.54 -11.64 -25.96
C GLY A 776 35.84 -12.78 -25.22
N GLU A 777 35.72 -12.64 -23.89
CA GLU A 777 34.97 -13.55 -23.02
C GLU A 777 33.66 -12.92 -22.58
N LEU A 778 32.71 -13.75 -22.18
CA LEU A 778 31.44 -13.27 -21.65
C LEU A 778 31.60 -12.81 -20.20
N VAL A 779 31.00 -11.67 -19.88
CA VAL A 779 30.96 -11.04 -18.56
C VAL A 779 29.54 -10.78 -18.12
N GLU A 780 29.28 -10.94 -16.83
CA GLU A 780 28.02 -10.60 -16.22
C GLU A 780 27.90 -9.09 -16.05
N ARG A 781 26.77 -8.52 -16.46
CA ARG A 781 26.45 -7.09 -16.34
C ARG A 781 25.04 -6.84 -15.86
N ARG A 782 24.81 -5.67 -15.26
CA ARG A 782 23.49 -5.21 -14.83
C ARG A 782 23.05 -3.99 -15.62
N THR A 783 21.75 -3.91 -15.94
CA THR A 783 21.21 -2.73 -16.63
C THR A 783 21.33 -1.47 -15.77
N ARG A 784 21.36 -0.27 -16.40
CA ARG A 784 21.50 1.05 -15.73
C ARG A 784 20.53 1.27 -14.55
N ARG A 785 19.35 0.64 -14.58
CA ARG A 785 18.36 0.68 -13.49
C ARG A 785 18.51 -0.47 -12.48
N GLY A 786 19.58 -1.26 -12.57
CA GLY A 786 19.98 -2.26 -11.56
C GLY A 786 19.11 -3.52 -11.42
N ARG A 787 18.02 -3.65 -12.18
CA ARG A 787 17.00 -4.70 -11.95
C ARG A 787 17.11 -5.94 -12.84
N ARG A 788 17.88 -5.91 -13.95
CA ARG A 788 18.01 -7.08 -14.85
C ARG A 788 19.46 -7.41 -15.10
N LEU A 789 19.78 -8.69 -14.90
CA LEU A 789 21.05 -9.30 -15.22
C LEU A 789 21.09 -9.61 -16.72
N PHE A 790 22.25 -9.41 -17.36
CA PHE A 790 22.52 -9.82 -18.74
C PHE A 790 24.01 -10.12 -18.89
N TYR A 791 24.34 -10.86 -19.92
CA TYR A 791 25.71 -11.25 -20.23
C TYR A 791 26.13 -10.60 -21.54
N GLY A 792 27.34 -10.09 -21.59
CA GLY A 792 27.86 -9.38 -22.76
C GLY A 792 29.35 -9.68 -22.98
N CYS A 793 29.84 -9.35 -24.18
CA CYS A 793 31.25 -9.49 -24.47
C CYS A 793 32.13 -8.52 -23.68
N SER A 794 33.29 -8.98 -23.19
CA SER A 794 34.28 -8.15 -22.48
C SER A 794 34.87 -7.05 -23.38
N ARG A 795 34.90 -7.24 -24.67
CA ARG A 795 35.38 -6.28 -25.67
C ARG A 795 34.36 -5.22 -26.12
N TYR A 796 33.30 -5.00 -25.35
CA TYR A 796 32.41 -3.87 -25.60
C TYR A 796 33.15 -2.53 -25.45
N PRO A 797 33.04 -1.58 -26.41
CA PRO A 797 32.06 -1.45 -27.49
C PRO A 797 32.42 -2.07 -28.86
N GLU A 798 33.59 -2.66 -29.03
CA GLU A 798 34.04 -3.27 -30.29
C GLU A 798 33.16 -4.47 -30.67
N CYS A 799 32.84 -5.32 -29.71
CA CYS A 799 31.88 -6.39 -29.87
C CYS A 799 30.62 -6.09 -29.03
N ARG A 800 29.43 -6.13 -29.66
CA ARG A 800 28.15 -5.77 -29.03
C ARG A 800 27.32 -6.97 -28.65
N PHE A 801 27.88 -8.17 -28.68
CA PHE A 801 27.14 -9.36 -28.25
C PHE A 801 26.56 -9.23 -26.87
N THR A 802 25.29 -9.51 -26.73
CA THR A 802 24.57 -9.51 -25.44
C THR A 802 23.48 -10.57 -25.40
N VAL A 803 23.28 -11.18 -24.22
CA VAL A 803 22.24 -12.17 -23.98
C VAL A 803 21.65 -12.03 -22.57
N GLY A 804 20.33 -12.21 -22.44
CA GLY A 804 19.62 -12.08 -21.17
C GLY A 804 19.52 -13.38 -20.35
N TYR A 805 20.15 -14.46 -20.79
CA TYR A 805 20.14 -15.77 -20.15
C TYR A 805 21.56 -16.21 -19.81
N LYS A 806 21.74 -16.97 -18.76
CA LYS A 806 23.06 -17.45 -18.32
C LYS A 806 23.65 -18.40 -19.39
N PRO A 807 24.78 -18.07 -19.99
CA PRO A 807 25.45 -18.93 -20.97
C PRO A 807 26.17 -20.09 -20.28
N LEU A 808 26.14 -21.25 -20.92
CA LEU A 808 26.88 -22.46 -20.53
C LEU A 808 27.87 -22.81 -21.64
N ALA A 809 29.10 -23.19 -21.26
CA ALA A 809 30.16 -23.65 -22.16
C ALA A 809 29.91 -25.11 -22.63
N GLU A 810 28.68 -25.46 -22.89
CA GLU A 810 28.28 -26.79 -23.32
C GLU A 810 27.68 -26.71 -24.75
N PRO A 811 28.19 -27.47 -25.71
CA PRO A 811 27.65 -27.48 -27.06
C PRO A 811 26.25 -28.07 -27.06
N CYS A 812 25.40 -27.56 -27.95
CA CYS A 812 24.04 -28.06 -28.08
C CYS A 812 24.02 -29.51 -28.60
N PRO A 813 23.40 -30.47 -27.92
CA PRO A 813 23.33 -31.86 -28.36
C PRO A 813 22.65 -32.03 -29.73
N GLN A 814 21.72 -31.16 -30.08
CA GLN A 814 20.92 -31.30 -31.29
C GLN A 814 21.55 -30.61 -32.54
N CYS A 815 22.19 -29.44 -32.36
CA CYS A 815 22.69 -28.65 -33.50
C CYS A 815 24.18 -28.28 -33.41
N GLN A 816 24.90 -28.78 -32.42
CA GLN A 816 26.33 -28.54 -32.16
C GLN A 816 26.70 -27.05 -32.00
N ALA A 817 25.73 -26.14 -31.74
CA ALA A 817 26.05 -24.75 -31.42
C ALA A 817 26.95 -24.70 -30.18
N PRO A 818 27.98 -23.84 -30.13
CA PRO A 818 29.02 -23.88 -29.08
C PRO A 818 28.53 -23.53 -27.66
N LEU A 819 27.35 -22.96 -27.54
CA LEU A 819 26.79 -22.55 -26.26
C LEU A 819 25.33 -22.98 -26.12
N THR A 820 24.96 -23.41 -24.91
CA THR A 820 23.58 -23.50 -24.47
C THR A 820 23.28 -22.45 -23.41
N PHE A 821 22.01 -22.26 -23.02
CA PHE A 821 21.59 -21.20 -22.12
C PHE A 821 20.66 -21.75 -21.04
N GLU A 822 20.75 -21.18 -19.85
CA GLU A 822 19.86 -21.52 -18.73
C GLU A 822 18.83 -20.42 -18.48
N LYS A 823 17.60 -20.86 -18.23
CA LYS A 823 16.49 -20.03 -17.78
C LYS A 823 15.86 -20.64 -16.53
N HIS A 824 15.82 -19.90 -15.42
CA HIS A 824 15.11 -20.33 -14.22
C HIS A 824 13.63 -20.01 -14.37
N LEU A 825 12.78 -21.01 -14.23
CA LEU A 825 11.32 -20.92 -14.16
C LEU A 825 10.86 -21.31 -12.75
N GLN A 826 9.60 -21.09 -12.42
CA GLN A 826 9.07 -21.46 -11.10
C GLN A 826 9.14 -22.97 -10.83
N ASP A 827 9.07 -23.79 -11.88
CA ASP A 827 9.03 -25.25 -11.83
C ASP A 827 10.38 -25.93 -12.10
N GLY A 828 11.48 -25.18 -12.12
CA GLY A 828 12.83 -25.73 -12.35
C GLY A 828 13.70 -24.92 -13.30
N THR A 829 14.89 -25.41 -13.58
CA THR A 829 15.84 -24.78 -14.50
C THR A 829 15.74 -25.44 -15.88
N VAL A 830 15.54 -24.63 -16.93
CA VAL A 830 15.45 -25.09 -18.31
C VAL A 830 16.72 -24.73 -19.05
N ARG A 831 17.38 -25.74 -19.66
CA ARG A 831 18.48 -25.54 -20.61
C ARG A 831 17.94 -25.57 -22.03
N PHE A 832 18.38 -24.63 -22.87
CA PHE A 832 17.90 -24.51 -24.24
C PHE A 832 18.95 -23.93 -25.20
N CYS A 833 18.76 -24.15 -26.50
CA CYS A 833 19.59 -23.59 -27.57
C CYS A 833 18.90 -22.38 -28.20
N ARG A 834 19.70 -21.38 -28.62
CA ARG A 834 19.21 -20.16 -29.28
C ARG A 834 19.48 -20.11 -30.78
N LYS A 835 20.04 -21.15 -31.38
CA LYS A 835 20.25 -21.19 -32.83
C LYS A 835 18.90 -21.31 -33.51
N ASP A 836 18.66 -20.42 -34.49
CA ASP A 836 17.39 -20.42 -35.23
C ASP A 836 17.15 -21.80 -35.86
N GLY A 837 15.95 -22.33 -35.70
CA GLY A 837 15.57 -23.66 -36.17
C GLY A 837 16.00 -24.82 -35.26
N CYS A 838 16.68 -24.59 -34.12
CA CYS A 838 17.00 -25.63 -33.16
C CYS A 838 15.96 -25.62 -32.00
N GLY A 839 15.23 -26.72 -31.86
CA GLY A 839 14.20 -26.91 -30.82
C GLY A 839 14.71 -27.49 -29.50
N PHE A 840 16.03 -27.56 -29.27
CA PHE A 840 16.58 -28.17 -28.06
C PHE A 840 16.17 -27.42 -26.81
N GLN A 841 15.44 -28.13 -25.95
CA GLN A 841 15.04 -27.66 -24.62
C GLN A 841 14.92 -28.86 -23.67
N VAL A 842 15.56 -28.80 -22.51
CA VAL A 842 15.54 -29.83 -21.47
C VAL A 842 15.33 -29.18 -20.09
N THR A 843 14.40 -29.69 -19.32
CA THR A 843 14.20 -29.29 -17.93
C THR A 843 15.15 -30.08 -17.03
N VAL A 844 15.99 -29.38 -16.28
CA VAL A 844 16.91 -29.97 -15.31
C VAL A 844 16.24 -29.87 -13.95
N ALA A 845 16.06 -31.01 -13.27
CA ALA A 845 15.49 -31.03 -11.91
C ALA A 845 16.34 -30.15 -10.97
N ALA A 846 15.68 -29.46 -10.06
CA ALA A 846 16.37 -28.69 -9.02
C ALA A 846 17.18 -29.67 -8.15
N PRO A 847 18.43 -29.35 -7.76
CA PRO A 847 19.15 -30.15 -6.79
C PRO A 847 18.35 -30.19 -5.49
N GLU A 848 18.10 -31.37 -4.93
CA GLU A 848 17.50 -31.55 -3.61
C GLU A 848 18.27 -30.70 -2.59
N LYS A 849 17.55 -29.84 -1.88
CA LYS A 849 18.13 -29.14 -0.73
C LYS A 849 18.50 -30.19 0.31
N LEU A 850 19.78 -30.40 0.52
CA LEU A 850 20.28 -31.10 1.70
C LEU A 850 19.70 -30.39 2.94
N VAL A 851 18.82 -31.09 3.62
CA VAL A 851 18.36 -30.71 4.96
C VAL A 851 19.53 -31.01 5.89
N GLU A 852 20.28 -29.98 6.29
CA GLU A 852 21.19 -30.08 7.40
C GLU A 852 20.36 -30.38 8.66
N ALA A 853 20.56 -31.58 9.19
CA ALA A 853 20.05 -31.99 10.48
C ALA A 853 20.70 -31.13 11.55
N ALA A 854 19.88 -30.45 12.35
CA ALA A 854 20.34 -29.76 13.55
C ALA A 854 20.90 -30.79 14.54
N PRO A 855 22.06 -30.54 15.19
CA PRO A 855 22.54 -31.38 16.28
C PRO A 855 21.66 -31.19 17.52
N SER A 856 21.41 -32.32 18.17
CA SER A 856 20.63 -32.52 19.40
C SER A 856 21.06 -31.63 20.57
#